data_9b804e79602571f358786f2e590b365d
#
_entry.id   9b804e79602571f358786f2e590b365d
#
_cell.length_a   1.000
_cell.length_b   1.000
_cell.length_c   1.000
_cell.angle_alpha   90.00
_cell.angle_beta   90.00
_cell.angle_gamma   90.00
#
_symmetry.space_group_name_H-M   'P 1'
#
loop_
_entity.id
_entity.type
_entity.pdbx_description
1 polymer ?
#
loop_
_entity_poly.entity_id
_entity_poly.type
_entity_poly.pdbx_seq_one_letter_code
_entity_poly.pdbx_strand_id
1 'polypeptide(L)'
;SANNQAITNILKDFKIEQPSGDKPANLLTLRWLPGLDTLGLYLSGKDEQKDQYKMMLNTKGEGFPNDYDDPARLEEYRGFYLEHFNRFFQTSCRDEVACQRFLRRQMRKMRDEIGTCLNVASLKQYGKEMADKGFLSKLFRKFQKLPSYDDVICGWEQTEDFKARYDKLVANPEYNALPYTEDMAVRLDISYRYLLFWYAIHDREAEFIRRLAGCDKEGETRGREDYTERLKRLACVMPVFISTFHSLPKYMVCADNGEWDAPLYDAIDLLIVDESGQVSPELAIPSFSLAKQAILVGDVEQIEPIWSISDEYSGINLKRFGLVSSESDDRYAFLHENGFLSSSGSIMKMARKSCSFEVAGERGAFLTEHRRCLDPIIAYCNDYVYHGRLLPKKGNKVKYKDLPPKGYVHVNGVSEKGATGSVLNRAEAAAIVSWLETEKDKLESAYKEPIRKIVAVVTPFKAQEEIIRSLAEQSPEAEAFAGMTIGTVHSLQGAQCPVVIFSSVNSPGDASYFMEQGGKYNMLNVAVSRAQYHFLVFGNMNIFHPERNTPVGNLAKWLFDDPANEVSGNFIYRQKEPLCRYQPAERLSTLKEHTGLLRQAFKDATKRLLIVSPFISIQAIEHDNLIPLMREAVERGVEVVVYSDFRLDCDKQTGVLRKEAVAGRKALTENGVKLILLKGIHNKSLAIDDSVLVEGSFNWLSARRNGSYSRHECSVKLISPEAAKHISNLRKELDAIEPESVLFEPIPVSVPKQEQVGNKICLGFFDADPVNNCTDEDLAGFKERIRQLGIKKTDVSESIMRVRKQYPRHYETWSDEECRILQEFMQKTNDLNLFCSCFQRTPGSIRIKVEGMNQN
;
A
#
# COMPACT_ATOMS: atom_id res chain seq x y z
N SER A 1 -7.72 3.79 -6.73
CA SER A 1 -6.32 3.64 -6.35
C SER A 1 -6.18 3.39 -4.85
N ALA A 2 -5.21 2.58 -4.43
CA ALA A 2 -4.87 2.39 -3.02
C ALA A 2 -3.92 3.50 -2.51
N ASN A 3 -3.43 4.39 -3.37
CA ASN A 3 -2.40 5.37 -3.08
C ASN A 3 -2.90 6.82 -3.23
N ASN A 4 -2.71 7.64 -2.19
CA ASN A 4 -3.07 9.06 -2.19
C ASN A 4 -2.29 9.89 -3.24
N GLN A 5 -1.06 9.47 -3.61
CA GLN A 5 -0.27 10.13 -4.66
C GLN A 5 -0.96 10.06 -6.03
N ALA A 6 -1.53 8.91 -6.37
CA ALA A 6 -2.28 8.74 -7.61
C ALA A 6 -3.52 9.63 -7.66
N ILE A 7 -4.23 9.79 -6.53
CA ILE A 7 -5.38 10.69 -6.43
C ILE A 7 -4.99 12.14 -6.74
N THR A 8 -3.85 12.62 -6.21
CA THR A 8 -3.36 13.97 -6.48
C THR A 8 -3.09 14.22 -7.96
N ASN A 9 -2.56 13.24 -8.66
CA ASN A 9 -2.31 13.34 -10.10
C ASN A 9 -3.63 13.36 -10.88
N ILE A 10 -4.56 12.47 -10.57
CA ILE A 10 -5.89 12.42 -11.19
C ILE A 10 -6.66 13.74 -11.00
N LEU A 11 -6.63 14.31 -9.79
CA LEU A 11 -7.32 15.58 -9.51
C LEU A 11 -6.83 16.74 -10.38
N LYS A 12 -5.52 16.79 -10.67
CA LYS A 12 -4.96 17.83 -11.55
C LYS A 12 -5.50 17.73 -12.97
N ASP A 13 -5.69 16.51 -13.47
CA ASP A 13 -6.13 16.27 -14.83
C ASP A 13 -7.62 16.65 -15.04
N PHE A 14 -8.41 16.67 -13.96
CA PHE A 14 -9.80 17.13 -14.01
C PHE A 14 -9.97 18.63 -13.78
N LYS A 15 -8.89 19.37 -13.56
CA LYS A 15 -8.92 20.82 -13.42
C LYS A 15 -9.14 21.47 -14.77
N ILE A 16 -10.05 22.45 -14.82
CA ILE A 16 -10.36 23.23 -16.02
C ILE A 16 -9.55 24.52 -15.94
N GLU A 17 -8.69 24.75 -16.91
CA GLU A 17 -8.00 26.01 -17.06
C GLU A 17 -9.03 27.08 -17.48
N GLN A 18 -9.12 28.16 -16.71
CA GLN A 18 -10.00 29.27 -17.01
C GLN A 18 -9.29 30.18 -18.02
N PRO A 19 -9.77 30.31 -19.26
CA PRO A 19 -9.17 31.21 -20.23
C PRO A 19 -9.34 32.66 -19.82
N SER A 20 -8.33 33.48 -20.06
CA SER A 20 -8.38 34.92 -19.83
C SER A 20 -8.85 35.65 -21.08
N GLY A 21 -9.82 36.55 -20.89
CA GLY A 21 -10.31 37.47 -21.96
C GLY A 21 -11.72 37.20 -22.45
N ASP A 22 -12.31 38.20 -23.14
CA ASP A 22 -13.72 38.28 -23.52
C ASP A 22 -14.09 37.65 -24.87
N LYS A 23 -13.21 36.83 -25.44
CA LYS A 23 -13.52 36.16 -26.74
C LYS A 23 -14.67 35.14 -26.58
N PRO A 24 -15.60 35.04 -27.55
CA PRO A 24 -16.71 34.08 -27.50
C PRO A 24 -16.27 32.62 -27.29
N ALA A 25 -15.16 32.23 -27.89
CA ALA A 25 -14.58 30.91 -27.71
C ALA A 25 -14.21 30.64 -26.23
N ASN A 26 -13.77 31.65 -25.50
CA ASN A 26 -13.45 31.55 -24.10
C ASN A 26 -14.71 31.37 -23.22
N LEU A 27 -15.85 31.95 -23.61
CA LEU A 27 -17.10 31.78 -22.89
C LEU A 27 -17.60 30.33 -22.89
N LEU A 28 -17.35 29.58 -23.95
CA LEU A 28 -17.75 28.16 -24.05
C LEU A 28 -16.97 27.29 -23.07
N THR A 29 -15.69 27.59 -22.88
CA THR A 29 -14.78 26.79 -22.04
C THR A 29 -14.73 27.23 -20.59
N LEU A 30 -15.46 28.30 -20.24
CA LEU A 30 -15.72 28.67 -18.86
C LEU A 30 -16.78 27.77 -18.23
N ARG A 31 -16.72 27.62 -16.93
CA ARG A 31 -17.89 27.12 -16.18
C ARG A 31 -18.91 28.26 -16.06
N TRP A 32 -20.17 27.97 -16.38
CA TRP A 32 -21.26 28.95 -16.27
C TRP A 32 -21.91 28.96 -14.88
N LEU A 33 -21.22 28.42 -13.91
CA LEU A 33 -21.49 28.52 -12.49
C LEU A 33 -20.25 29.05 -11.77
N PRO A 34 -20.39 30.02 -10.84
CA PRO A 34 -19.27 30.68 -10.22
C PRO A 34 -18.48 29.74 -9.30
N GLY A 35 -17.16 29.90 -9.25
CA GLY A 35 -16.30 29.20 -8.31
C GLY A 35 -15.97 27.74 -8.64
N LEU A 36 -16.43 27.21 -9.78
CA LEU A 36 -16.08 25.86 -10.26
C LEU A 36 -14.91 25.93 -11.24
N ASP A 37 -13.85 25.14 -10.98
CA ASP A 37 -12.68 25.02 -11.85
C ASP A 37 -12.28 23.55 -12.08
N THR A 38 -13.13 22.58 -11.73
CA THR A 38 -12.88 21.17 -11.89
C THR A 38 -14.14 20.37 -12.20
N LEU A 39 -13.98 19.19 -12.77
CA LEU A 39 -15.02 18.16 -12.93
C LEU A 39 -14.93 17.07 -11.87
N GLY A 40 -13.87 17.07 -11.05
CA GLY A 40 -13.62 16.06 -10.05
C GLY A 40 -14.01 16.51 -8.64
N LEU A 41 -14.63 15.61 -7.88
CA LEU A 41 -14.90 15.74 -6.46
C LEU A 41 -14.08 14.70 -5.69
N TYR A 42 -13.20 15.15 -4.81
CA TYR A 42 -12.40 14.27 -3.98
C TYR A 42 -13.13 13.87 -2.70
N LEU A 43 -13.34 12.58 -2.51
CA LEU A 43 -13.89 11.98 -1.30
C LEU A 43 -12.73 11.50 -0.41
N SER A 44 -12.35 12.34 0.55
CA SER A 44 -11.16 12.13 1.39
C SER A 44 -11.41 11.11 2.51
N GLY A 45 -10.39 10.29 2.82
CA GLY A 45 -10.41 9.38 3.98
C GLY A 45 -9.98 10.00 5.30
N LYS A 46 -9.49 11.27 5.30
CA LYS A 46 -8.94 11.96 6.47
C LYS A 46 -9.56 13.36 6.64
N ASP A 47 -9.76 13.75 7.89
CA ASP A 47 -10.30 15.07 8.24
C ASP A 47 -9.29 16.24 8.04
N GLU A 48 -8.00 15.96 7.87
CA GLU A 48 -6.92 16.94 8.09
C GLU A 48 -6.43 17.70 6.84
N GLN A 49 -6.98 17.48 5.64
CA GLN A 49 -6.48 18.12 4.42
C GLN A 49 -7.43 19.16 3.83
N LYS A 50 -8.00 20.04 4.66
CA LYS A 50 -8.99 21.05 4.22
C LYS A 50 -8.44 22.06 3.22
N ASP A 51 -7.15 22.42 3.27
CA ASP A 51 -6.62 23.58 2.53
C ASP A 51 -6.01 23.23 1.15
N GLN A 52 -5.71 21.97 0.88
CA GLN A 52 -5.01 21.57 -0.34
C GLN A 52 -5.92 21.36 -1.56
N TYR A 53 -7.19 21.03 -1.36
CA TYR A 53 -8.15 20.75 -2.44
C TYR A 53 -9.49 21.42 -2.15
N LYS A 54 -9.81 22.49 -2.86
CA LYS A 54 -11.08 23.23 -2.71
C LYS A 54 -12.31 22.37 -2.93
N MET A 55 -12.26 21.40 -3.84
CA MET A 55 -13.37 20.50 -4.19
C MET A 55 -13.25 19.15 -3.44
N MET A 56 -13.25 19.21 -2.12
CA MET A 56 -13.14 18.05 -1.26
C MET A 56 -14.36 17.94 -0.34
N LEU A 57 -14.85 16.71 -0.14
CA LEU A 57 -15.82 16.34 0.87
C LEU A 57 -15.11 15.44 1.89
N ASN A 58 -15.15 15.77 3.18
CA ASN A 58 -14.58 14.93 4.22
C ASN A 58 -15.60 13.89 4.74
N THR A 59 -15.13 12.97 5.60
CA THR A 59 -15.98 11.91 6.16
C THR A 59 -17.10 12.41 7.06
N LYS A 60 -17.03 13.67 7.52
CA LYS A 60 -18.10 14.34 8.28
C LYS A 60 -19.13 15.00 7.37
N GLY A 61 -18.93 14.96 6.06
CA GLY A 61 -19.77 15.62 5.09
C GLY A 61 -19.53 17.12 4.99
N GLU A 62 -18.42 17.63 5.50
CA GLU A 62 -18.03 19.04 5.45
C GLU A 62 -17.13 19.33 4.25
N GLY A 63 -17.16 20.53 3.72
CA GLY A 63 -16.30 21.02 2.66
C GLY A 63 -17.04 21.82 1.62
N PHE A 64 -16.33 22.27 0.58
CA PHE A 64 -16.86 23.09 -0.52
C PHE A 64 -18.18 22.58 -1.11
N PRO A 65 -18.43 21.28 -1.33
CA PRO A 65 -19.69 20.82 -1.88
C PRO A 65 -20.92 21.17 -1.01
N ASN A 66 -20.76 21.28 0.31
CA ASN A 66 -21.87 21.69 1.17
C ASN A 66 -22.22 23.16 1.01
N ASP A 67 -21.18 24.00 0.91
CA ASP A 67 -21.38 25.44 0.72
C ASP A 67 -21.89 25.74 -0.70
N TYR A 68 -21.59 24.84 -1.64
CA TYR A 68 -21.98 24.95 -3.03
C TYR A 68 -23.40 24.43 -3.29
N ASP A 69 -23.80 23.34 -2.66
CA ASP A 69 -25.13 22.74 -2.72
C ASP A 69 -26.10 23.45 -1.75
N ASP A 70 -26.17 24.78 -1.84
CA ASP A 70 -26.97 25.62 -0.98
C ASP A 70 -28.11 26.33 -1.76
N PRO A 71 -29.41 26.03 -1.49
CA PRO A 71 -30.54 26.69 -2.10
C PRO A 71 -30.55 28.21 -1.97
N ALA A 72 -29.91 28.76 -0.92
CA ALA A 72 -29.79 30.21 -0.75
C ALA A 72 -28.99 30.88 -1.90
N ARG A 73 -28.16 30.14 -2.62
CA ARG A 73 -27.37 30.62 -3.75
C ARG A 73 -28.07 30.41 -5.12
N LEU A 74 -29.28 29.91 -5.13
CA LEU A 74 -30.00 29.56 -6.36
C LEU A 74 -30.09 30.74 -7.35
N GLU A 75 -30.45 31.92 -6.87
CA GLU A 75 -30.63 33.10 -7.76
C GLU A 75 -29.29 33.63 -8.27
N GLU A 76 -28.23 33.52 -7.48
CA GLU A 76 -26.84 33.81 -7.92
C GLU A 76 -26.46 32.90 -9.08
N TYR A 77 -26.63 31.58 -8.91
CA TYR A 77 -26.31 30.61 -9.94
C TYR A 77 -27.14 30.77 -11.22
N ARG A 78 -28.41 30.99 -11.07
CA ARG A 78 -29.33 31.21 -12.17
C ARG A 78 -28.95 32.46 -12.98
N GLY A 79 -28.68 33.56 -12.28
CA GLY A 79 -28.27 34.82 -12.90
C GLY A 79 -26.99 34.67 -13.70
N PHE A 80 -25.96 34.10 -13.08
CA PHE A 80 -24.66 33.89 -13.71
C PHE A 80 -24.75 32.94 -14.91
N TYR A 81 -25.47 31.83 -14.79
CA TYR A 81 -25.68 30.88 -15.88
C TYR A 81 -26.43 31.51 -17.09
N LEU A 82 -27.51 32.21 -16.84
CA LEU A 82 -28.33 32.82 -17.91
C LEU A 82 -27.56 33.94 -18.62
N GLU A 83 -26.77 34.72 -17.89
CA GLU A 83 -25.91 35.75 -18.50
C GLU A 83 -24.94 35.11 -19.51
N HIS A 84 -24.18 34.08 -19.08
CA HIS A 84 -23.20 33.43 -19.93
C HIS A 84 -23.84 32.71 -21.12
N PHE A 85 -24.93 31.99 -20.89
CA PHE A 85 -25.69 31.33 -21.93
C PHE A 85 -26.16 32.31 -23.01
N ASN A 86 -26.86 33.39 -22.61
CA ASN A 86 -27.42 34.38 -23.54
C ASN A 86 -26.32 35.16 -24.29
N ARG A 87 -25.21 35.45 -23.60
CA ARG A 87 -24.04 36.09 -24.22
C ARG A 87 -23.39 35.19 -25.26
N PHE A 88 -23.18 33.90 -24.97
CA PHE A 88 -22.57 32.95 -25.90
C PHE A 88 -23.46 32.67 -27.11
N PHE A 89 -24.73 32.35 -26.91
CA PHE A 89 -25.65 32.01 -28.01
C PHE A 89 -26.34 33.20 -28.65
N GLN A 90 -26.10 34.42 -28.19
CA GLN A 90 -26.77 35.65 -28.64
C GLN A 90 -28.30 35.49 -28.61
N THR A 91 -28.82 35.00 -27.52
CA THR A 91 -30.26 34.72 -27.30
C THR A 91 -30.81 35.49 -26.12
N SER A 92 -32.05 35.27 -25.76
CA SER A 92 -32.74 35.85 -24.62
C SER A 92 -33.54 34.81 -23.85
N CYS A 93 -32.92 33.65 -23.57
CA CYS A 93 -33.55 32.63 -22.75
C CYS A 93 -33.80 33.16 -21.33
N ARG A 94 -34.97 32.86 -20.77
CA ARG A 94 -35.45 33.42 -19.50
C ARG A 94 -35.23 32.48 -18.31
N ASP A 95 -35.06 31.20 -18.55
CA ASP A 95 -34.85 30.17 -17.53
C ASP A 95 -33.93 29.06 -18.00
N GLU A 96 -33.42 28.30 -17.04
CA GLU A 96 -32.53 27.17 -17.26
C GLU A 96 -33.17 26.03 -18.05
N VAL A 97 -34.48 25.86 -17.95
CA VAL A 97 -35.21 24.81 -18.69
C VAL A 97 -35.25 25.11 -20.20
N ALA A 98 -35.43 26.39 -20.57
CA ALA A 98 -35.36 26.82 -21.98
C ALA A 98 -33.90 26.61 -22.52
N CYS A 99 -32.91 26.97 -21.74
CA CYS A 99 -31.48 26.74 -22.06
C CYS A 99 -31.17 25.25 -22.27
N GLN A 100 -31.64 24.37 -21.38
CA GLN A 100 -31.48 22.94 -21.54
C GLN A 100 -32.14 22.40 -22.82
N ARG A 101 -33.38 22.83 -23.11
CA ARG A 101 -34.06 22.42 -24.35
C ARG A 101 -33.26 22.84 -25.58
N PHE A 102 -32.72 24.05 -25.58
CA PHE A 102 -31.86 24.54 -26.66
C PHE A 102 -30.58 23.66 -26.80
N LEU A 103 -29.81 23.45 -25.72
CA LEU A 103 -28.61 22.66 -25.75
C LEU A 103 -28.87 21.22 -26.20
N ARG A 104 -29.89 20.57 -25.66
CA ARG A 104 -30.27 19.19 -26.02
C ARG A 104 -30.69 19.05 -27.49
N ARG A 105 -31.32 20.08 -28.06
CA ARG A 105 -31.62 20.11 -29.50
C ARG A 105 -30.33 20.21 -30.32
N GLN A 106 -29.40 21.08 -29.95
CA GLN A 106 -28.11 21.21 -30.65
C GLN A 106 -27.29 19.93 -30.54
N MET A 107 -27.19 19.36 -29.35
CA MET A 107 -26.47 18.10 -29.15
C MET A 107 -27.04 16.94 -29.97
N ARG A 108 -28.38 16.83 -30.10
CA ARG A 108 -29.00 15.82 -30.97
C ARG A 108 -28.60 16.04 -32.43
N LYS A 109 -28.69 17.25 -32.92
CA LYS A 109 -28.26 17.59 -34.30
C LYS A 109 -26.81 17.21 -34.53
N MET A 110 -25.90 17.57 -33.61
CA MET A 110 -24.48 17.22 -33.73
C MET A 110 -24.24 15.72 -33.73
N ARG A 111 -24.95 14.93 -32.92
CA ARG A 111 -24.84 13.47 -32.91
C ARG A 111 -25.23 12.84 -34.23
N ASP A 112 -26.30 13.33 -34.84
CA ASP A 112 -26.79 12.88 -36.15
C ASP A 112 -25.75 13.22 -37.24
N GLU A 113 -25.16 14.40 -37.18
CA GLU A 113 -24.11 14.85 -38.09
C GLU A 113 -22.81 14.02 -37.92
N ILE A 114 -22.39 13.72 -36.68
CA ILE A 114 -21.27 12.81 -36.38
C ILE A 114 -21.51 11.43 -36.98
N GLY A 115 -22.72 10.87 -36.79
CA GLY A 115 -23.11 9.58 -37.36
C GLY A 115 -23.02 9.57 -38.89
N THR A 116 -23.47 10.65 -39.52
CA THR A 116 -23.37 10.84 -40.97
C THR A 116 -21.91 10.89 -41.45
N CYS A 117 -21.04 11.67 -40.77
CA CYS A 117 -19.63 11.79 -41.11
C CYS A 117 -18.88 10.45 -41.01
N LEU A 118 -19.12 9.70 -39.93
CA LEU A 118 -18.50 8.38 -39.73
C LEU A 118 -18.96 7.36 -40.78
N ASN A 119 -20.26 7.34 -41.11
CA ASN A 119 -20.79 6.46 -42.15
C ASN A 119 -20.18 6.79 -43.52
N VAL A 120 -20.09 8.07 -43.90
CA VAL A 120 -19.46 8.51 -45.13
C VAL A 120 -17.97 8.15 -45.18
N ALA A 121 -17.23 8.35 -44.09
CA ALA A 121 -15.82 7.99 -43.94
C ALA A 121 -15.61 6.49 -44.17
N SER A 122 -16.43 5.65 -43.53
CA SER A 122 -16.37 4.19 -43.64
C SER A 122 -16.65 3.73 -45.08
N LEU A 123 -17.64 4.32 -45.74
CA LEU A 123 -17.96 4.03 -47.13
C LEU A 123 -16.83 4.45 -48.08
N LYS A 124 -16.20 5.60 -47.86
CA LYS A 124 -15.06 6.06 -48.67
C LYS A 124 -13.84 5.16 -48.48
N GLN A 125 -13.54 4.74 -47.24
CA GLN A 125 -12.45 3.79 -46.97
C GLN A 125 -12.68 2.46 -47.66
N TYR A 126 -13.88 1.88 -47.54
CA TYR A 126 -14.26 0.65 -48.19
C TYR A 126 -14.13 0.75 -49.74
N GLY A 127 -14.60 1.87 -50.30
CA GLY A 127 -14.52 2.14 -51.75
C GLY A 127 -13.08 2.21 -52.24
N LYS A 128 -12.16 2.81 -51.43
CA LYS A 128 -10.73 2.86 -51.72
C LYS A 128 -10.09 1.46 -51.71
N GLU A 129 -10.34 0.69 -50.70
CA GLU A 129 -9.84 -0.69 -50.55
C GLU A 129 -10.33 -1.60 -51.69
N MET A 130 -11.56 -1.43 -52.13
CA MET A 130 -12.13 -2.17 -53.26
C MET A 130 -11.56 -1.73 -54.61
N ALA A 131 -11.24 -0.44 -54.77
CA ALA A 131 -10.57 0.07 -55.96
C ALA A 131 -9.15 -0.45 -56.09
N ASP A 132 -8.40 -0.49 -55.01
CA ASP A 132 -7.03 -1.03 -54.93
C ASP A 132 -7.00 -2.54 -55.27
N LYS A 133 -8.10 -3.24 -55.04
CA LYS A 133 -8.27 -4.66 -55.38
C LYS A 133 -8.78 -4.89 -56.83
N GLY A 134 -8.93 -3.84 -57.64
CA GLY A 134 -9.38 -3.93 -59.02
C GLY A 134 -10.85 -4.20 -59.24
N PHE A 135 -11.67 -4.15 -58.19
CA PHE A 135 -13.09 -4.44 -58.26
C PHE A 135 -13.90 -3.14 -58.07
N LEU A 136 -14.61 -2.70 -59.13
CA LEU A 136 -15.68 -1.67 -59.12
C LEU A 136 -15.32 -0.18 -59.29
N SER A 137 -14.72 0.20 -60.37
CA SER A 137 -14.59 1.62 -60.75
C SER A 137 -15.92 2.37 -60.93
N LYS A 138 -17.05 1.63 -61.17
CA LYS A 138 -18.38 2.22 -61.32
C LYS A 138 -19.05 2.57 -59.99
N LEU A 139 -18.81 1.81 -58.93
CA LEU A 139 -19.34 2.06 -57.61
C LEU A 139 -18.64 3.27 -56.98
N PHE A 140 -17.32 3.39 -57.21
CA PHE A 140 -16.51 4.50 -56.69
C PHE A 140 -17.00 5.89 -57.16
N ARG A 141 -17.48 6.01 -58.42
CA ARG A 141 -18.08 7.25 -58.91
C ARG A 141 -19.36 7.64 -58.19
N LYS A 142 -20.07 6.70 -57.60
CA LYS A 142 -21.31 6.96 -56.85
C LYS A 142 -20.96 7.47 -55.44
N PHE A 143 -19.87 7.05 -54.86
CA PHE A 143 -19.35 7.50 -53.54
C PHE A 143 -18.69 8.88 -53.60
N GLN A 144 -18.20 9.32 -54.80
CA GLN A 144 -17.68 10.68 -54.98
C GLN A 144 -18.76 11.79 -54.88
N LYS A 145 -20.03 11.42 -54.95
CA LYS A 145 -21.16 12.37 -54.79
C LYS A 145 -21.67 12.53 -53.35
N LEU A 146 -21.10 11.81 -52.42
CA LEU A 146 -21.43 11.98 -51.01
C LEU A 146 -20.79 13.28 -50.50
N PRO A 147 -21.50 14.03 -49.60
CA PRO A 147 -20.95 15.25 -49.05
C PRO A 147 -19.58 15.01 -48.41
N SER A 148 -18.66 15.95 -48.66
CA SER A 148 -17.34 15.90 -48.04
C SER A 148 -17.45 16.31 -46.57
N TYR A 149 -16.43 16.05 -45.79
CA TYR A 149 -16.29 16.56 -44.43
C TYR A 149 -16.44 18.09 -44.40
N ASP A 150 -15.83 18.77 -45.39
CA ASP A 150 -15.88 20.23 -45.54
C ASP A 150 -17.30 20.73 -45.77
N ASP A 151 -18.12 19.98 -46.50
CA ASP A 151 -19.55 20.34 -46.73
C ASP A 151 -20.41 20.24 -45.45
N VAL A 152 -20.04 19.38 -44.51
CA VAL A 152 -20.80 19.17 -43.27
C VAL A 152 -20.35 20.14 -42.18
N ILE A 153 -19.08 20.54 -42.19
CA ILE A 153 -18.45 21.38 -41.15
C ILE A 153 -18.44 22.88 -41.48
N CYS A 154 -18.77 23.28 -42.68
CA CYS A 154 -18.75 24.64 -43.17
C CYS A 154 -19.36 25.75 -42.28
N GLY A 155 -20.19 25.37 -41.28
CA GLY A 155 -20.75 26.30 -40.31
C GLY A 155 -19.95 26.50 -39.02
N TRP A 156 -18.92 25.67 -38.78
CA TRP A 156 -18.15 25.67 -37.51
C TRP A 156 -16.73 26.20 -37.67
N GLU A 157 -16.23 26.30 -38.92
CA GLU A 157 -14.88 26.80 -39.24
C GLU A 157 -14.66 28.29 -38.90
N GLN A 158 -15.68 28.97 -38.45
CA GLN A 158 -15.64 30.42 -38.20
C GLN A 158 -15.09 30.78 -36.80
N THR A 159 -14.74 29.81 -35.95
CA THR A 159 -14.09 30.12 -34.70
C THR A 159 -12.56 30.06 -34.85
N GLU A 160 -11.87 31.18 -34.52
CA GLU A 160 -10.39 31.25 -34.54
C GLU A 160 -9.74 30.11 -33.75
N ASP A 161 -10.39 29.60 -32.69
CA ASP A 161 -9.92 28.52 -31.86
C ASP A 161 -9.94 27.15 -32.59
N PHE A 162 -10.98 26.89 -33.39
CA PHE A 162 -11.03 25.67 -34.23
C PHE A 162 -9.88 25.67 -35.24
N LYS A 163 -9.67 26.77 -35.93
CA LYS A 163 -8.62 26.91 -36.95
C LYS A 163 -7.24 26.72 -36.33
N ALA A 164 -6.98 27.31 -35.18
CA ALA A 164 -5.70 27.15 -34.47
C ALA A 164 -5.44 25.71 -34.03
N ARG A 165 -6.45 24.99 -33.60
CA ARG A 165 -6.35 23.57 -33.23
C ARG A 165 -6.16 22.68 -34.47
N TYR A 166 -6.89 22.96 -35.52
CA TYR A 166 -6.79 22.24 -36.77
C TYR A 166 -5.40 22.43 -37.41
N ASP A 167 -4.90 23.67 -37.49
CA ASP A 167 -3.57 23.98 -38.02
C ASP A 167 -2.47 23.29 -37.21
N LYS A 168 -2.61 23.24 -35.87
CA LYS A 168 -1.67 22.51 -35.00
C LYS A 168 -1.71 21.00 -35.21
N LEU A 169 -2.88 20.46 -35.49
CA LEU A 169 -3.05 19.03 -35.76
C LEU A 169 -2.46 18.66 -37.13
N VAL A 170 -2.79 19.42 -38.16
CA VAL A 170 -2.30 19.18 -39.56
C VAL A 170 -0.79 19.39 -39.66
N ALA A 171 -0.19 20.22 -38.83
CA ALA A 171 1.25 20.39 -38.76
C ALA A 171 1.99 19.17 -38.17
N ASN A 172 1.27 18.23 -37.57
CA ASN A 172 1.84 17.00 -37.03
C ASN A 172 2.05 15.96 -38.16
N PRO A 173 3.29 15.50 -38.42
CA PRO A 173 3.56 14.50 -39.46
C PRO A 173 2.82 13.17 -39.27
N GLU A 174 2.54 12.77 -38.05
CA GLU A 174 1.80 11.53 -37.74
C GLU A 174 0.35 11.57 -38.23
N TYR A 175 -0.26 12.75 -38.24
CA TYR A 175 -1.63 12.94 -38.70
C TYR A 175 -1.80 12.62 -40.20
N ASN A 176 -0.83 13.01 -41.01
CA ASN A 176 -0.87 12.80 -42.48
C ASN A 176 -0.76 11.32 -42.87
N ALA A 177 -0.37 10.44 -41.94
CA ALA A 177 -0.24 9.00 -42.17
C ALA A 177 -1.47 8.19 -41.73
N LEU A 178 -2.48 8.83 -41.12
CA LEU A 178 -3.65 8.14 -40.61
C LEU A 178 -4.57 7.59 -41.70
N PRO A 179 -5.20 6.42 -41.55
CA PRO A 179 -6.30 5.97 -42.38
C PRO A 179 -7.45 7.00 -42.39
N TYR A 180 -8.19 7.06 -43.47
CA TYR A 180 -9.24 8.06 -43.70
C TYR A 180 -10.30 8.07 -42.58
N THR A 181 -10.65 6.89 -41.99
CA THR A 181 -11.60 6.76 -40.89
C THR A 181 -11.04 7.30 -39.59
N GLU A 182 -9.74 7.11 -39.31
CA GLU A 182 -9.07 7.65 -38.13
C GLU A 182 -8.89 9.16 -38.24
N ASP A 183 -8.52 9.66 -39.43
CA ASP A 183 -8.47 11.09 -39.75
C ASP A 183 -9.82 11.77 -39.44
N MET A 184 -10.92 11.17 -39.90
CA MET A 184 -12.26 11.69 -39.64
C MET A 184 -12.59 11.69 -38.14
N ALA A 185 -12.22 10.63 -37.42
CA ALA A 185 -12.44 10.56 -35.99
C ALA A 185 -11.69 11.67 -35.23
N VAL A 186 -10.43 11.92 -35.57
CA VAL A 186 -9.62 12.99 -34.99
C VAL A 186 -10.22 14.38 -35.28
N ARG A 187 -10.66 14.62 -36.52
CA ARG A 187 -11.34 15.88 -36.89
C ARG A 187 -12.62 16.08 -36.08
N LEU A 188 -13.41 15.04 -35.89
CA LEU A 188 -14.62 15.09 -35.07
C LEU A 188 -14.29 15.37 -33.59
N ASP A 189 -13.16 14.88 -33.08
CA ASP A 189 -12.74 15.11 -31.70
C ASP A 189 -12.42 16.58 -31.43
N ILE A 190 -11.78 17.25 -32.34
CA ILE A 190 -11.45 18.69 -32.20
C ILE A 190 -12.61 19.62 -32.55
N SER A 191 -13.68 19.12 -33.13
CA SER A 191 -14.84 19.92 -33.55
C SER A 191 -16.12 19.50 -32.81
N TYR A 192 -16.92 18.63 -33.40
CA TYR A 192 -18.24 18.26 -32.88
C TYR A 192 -18.23 17.63 -31.49
N ARG A 193 -17.28 16.68 -31.21
CA ARG A 193 -17.21 16.02 -29.91
C ARG A 193 -16.76 16.99 -28.83
N TYR A 194 -15.85 17.91 -29.18
CA TYR A 194 -15.43 18.99 -28.31
C TYR A 194 -16.61 19.90 -27.92
N LEU A 195 -17.41 20.32 -28.91
CA LEU A 195 -18.62 21.13 -28.67
C LEU A 195 -19.64 20.35 -27.85
N LEU A 196 -19.88 19.09 -28.20
CA LEU A 196 -20.78 18.21 -27.45
C LEU A 196 -20.39 18.09 -25.99
N PHE A 197 -19.10 17.99 -25.71
CA PHE A 197 -18.58 17.93 -24.35
C PHE A 197 -18.97 19.19 -23.56
N TRP A 198 -18.67 20.37 -24.10
CA TRP A 198 -18.99 21.60 -23.40
C TRP A 198 -20.49 21.86 -23.30
N TYR A 199 -21.26 21.56 -24.34
CA TYR A 199 -22.72 21.68 -24.28
C TYR A 199 -23.30 20.70 -23.25
N ALA A 200 -22.71 19.52 -23.08
CA ALA A 200 -23.14 18.61 -22.04
C ALA A 200 -22.77 19.12 -20.63
N ILE A 201 -21.63 19.77 -20.46
CA ILE A 201 -21.27 20.44 -19.19
C ILE A 201 -22.31 21.49 -18.85
N HIS A 202 -22.64 22.37 -19.78
CA HIS A 202 -23.62 23.44 -19.54
C HIS A 202 -25.08 22.93 -19.40
N ASP A 203 -25.44 21.84 -20.06
CA ASP A 203 -26.74 21.17 -19.82
C ASP A 203 -26.78 20.62 -18.38
N ARG A 204 -25.69 20.09 -17.85
CA ARG A 204 -25.60 19.59 -16.48
C ARG A 204 -25.60 20.72 -15.45
N GLU A 205 -24.98 21.85 -15.74
CA GLU A 205 -25.03 23.05 -14.89
C GLU A 205 -26.48 23.56 -14.78
N ALA A 206 -27.24 23.62 -15.88
CA ALA A 206 -28.66 23.94 -15.82
C ALA A 206 -29.48 22.91 -15.03
N GLU A 207 -29.15 21.63 -15.18
CA GLU A 207 -29.79 20.55 -14.40
C GLU A 207 -29.51 20.69 -12.91
N PHE A 208 -28.31 21.10 -12.52
CA PHE A 208 -27.96 21.40 -11.12
C PHE A 208 -28.86 22.51 -10.58
N ILE A 209 -28.97 23.63 -11.29
CA ILE A 209 -29.85 24.76 -10.88
C ILE A 209 -31.30 24.29 -10.70
N ARG A 210 -31.82 23.50 -11.66
CA ARG A 210 -33.16 22.95 -11.60
C ARG A 210 -33.39 22.03 -10.41
N ARG A 211 -32.44 21.18 -10.09
CA ARG A 211 -32.49 20.27 -8.93
C ARG A 211 -32.34 21.02 -7.61
N LEU A 212 -31.49 22.04 -7.59
CA LEU A 212 -31.31 22.89 -6.42
C LEU A 212 -32.55 23.69 -6.10
N ALA A 213 -33.31 24.16 -7.13
CA ALA A 213 -34.58 24.80 -6.96
C ALA A 213 -35.69 23.93 -6.33
N GLY A 214 -35.56 22.62 -6.43
CA GLY A 214 -36.44 21.63 -5.80
C GLY A 214 -35.94 21.08 -4.46
N CYS A 215 -34.84 21.62 -3.95
CA CYS A 215 -34.22 21.14 -2.72
C CYS A 215 -34.80 21.88 -1.51
N ASP A 216 -35.23 21.13 -0.51
CA ASP A 216 -35.55 21.63 0.84
C ASP A 216 -34.42 21.20 1.78
N LYS A 217 -33.43 22.08 1.98
CA LYS A 217 -32.22 21.75 2.79
C LYS A 217 -32.56 21.50 4.25
N GLU A 218 -33.58 22.12 4.80
CA GLU A 218 -34.01 21.93 6.18
C GLU A 218 -34.69 20.58 6.39
N GLY A 219 -35.29 20.03 5.33
CA GLY A 219 -35.93 18.72 5.31
C GLY A 219 -35.01 17.57 4.84
N GLU A 220 -33.82 17.87 4.33
CA GLU A 220 -32.88 16.81 3.85
C GLU A 220 -32.39 15.94 5.00
N THR A 221 -32.63 14.65 4.88
CA THR A 221 -32.20 13.63 5.83
C THR A 221 -31.02 12.84 5.27
N ARG A 222 -30.45 11.94 6.08
CA ARG A 222 -29.55 10.91 5.61
C ARG A 222 -30.31 9.72 4.98
N GLY A 223 -31.60 9.81 4.82
CA GLY A 223 -32.42 8.80 4.15
C GLY A 223 -31.95 8.51 2.73
N ARG A 224 -32.22 7.30 2.25
CA ARG A 224 -31.75 6.80 0.94
C ARG A 224 -32.12 7.76 -0.21
N GLU A 225 -33.35 8.26 -0.23
CA GLU A 225 -33.82 9.12 -1.32
C GLU A 225 -33.12 10.47 -1.30
N ASP A 226 -33.14 11.18 -0.18
CA ASP A 226 -32.55 12.51 -0.02
C ASP A 226 -31.04 12.48 -0.30
N TYR A 227 -30.34 11.52 0.28
CA TYR A 227 -28.89 11.40 0.10
C TYR A 227 -28.52 11.06 -1.34
N THR A 228 -29.30 10.19 -2.00
CA THR A 228 -29.10 9.87 -3.42
C THR A 228 -29.34 11.09 -4.31
N GLU A 229 -30.39 11.87 -4.06
CA GLU A 229 -30.66 13.09 -4.82
C GLU A 229 -29.58 14.16 -4.62
N ARG A 230 -29.05 14.28 -3.41
CA ARG A 230 -27.89 15.14 -3.15
C ARG A 230 -26.65 14.70 -3.95
N LEU A 231 -26.30 13.42 -3.94
CA LEU A 231 -25.19 12.92 -4.75
C LEU A 231 -25.41 13.19 -6.25
N LYS A 232 -26.63 13.04 -6.75
CA LYS A 232 -27.00 13.35 -8.14
C LYS A 232 -26.90 14.85 -8.46
N ARG A 233 -27.25 15.74 -7.54
CA ARG A 233 -27.07 17.19 -7.71
C ARG A 233 -25.57 17.52 -7.82
N LEU A 234 -24.75 17.04 -6.90
CA LEU A 234 -23.30 17.23 -6.95
C LEU A 234 -22.70 16.67 -8.24
N ALA A 235 -23.16 15.50 -8.69
CA ALA A 235 -22.69 14.88 -9.92
C ALA A 235 -23.06 15.68 -11.19
N CYS A 236 -24.07 16.56 -11.14
CA CYS A 236 -24.35 17.46 -12.26
C CYS A 236 -23.19 18.44 -12.51
N VAL A 237 -22.49 18.87 -11.48
CA VAL A 237 -21.41 19.88 -11.60
C VAL A 237 -20.01 19.29 -11.43
N MET A 238 -19.90 18.19 -10.70
CA MET A 238 -18.67 17.43 -10.48
C MET A 238 -18.96 15.94 -10.74
N PRO A 239 -19.05 15.52 -12.00
CA PRO A 239 -19.52 14.17 -12.35
C PRO A 239 -18.56 13.04 -11.98
N VAL A 240 -17.30 13.35 -11.68
CA VAL A 240 -16.27 12.36 -11.37
C VAL A 240 -15.94 12.40 -9.88
N PHE A 241 -16.45 11.43 -9.14
CA PHE A 241 -16.11 11.25 -7.74
C PHE A 241 -14.81 10.44 -7.63
N ILE A 242 -13.80 11.01 -6.99
CA ILE A 242 -12.46 10.43 -6.90
C ILE A 242 -12.22 10.00 -5.45
N SER A 243 -11.84 8.73 -5.24
CA SER A 243 -11.65 8.18 -3.89
C SER A 243 -10.67 7.00 -3.89
N THR A 244 -10.24 6.61 -2.71
CA THR A 244 -9.59 5.30 -2.50
C THR A 244 -10.64 4.22 -2.22
N PHE A 245 -10.26 2.94 -2.39
CA PHE A 245 -11.12 1.81 -2.02
C PHE A 245 -11.49 1.79 -0.53
N HIS A 246 -10.63 2.30 0.33
CA HIS A 246 -10.90 2.41 1.77
C HIS A 246 -11.90 3.51 2.12
N SER A 247 -12.00 4.54 1.27
CA SER A 247 -12.84 5.70 1.55
C SER A 247 -14.20 5.64 0.87
N LEU A 248 -14.26 5.16 -0.38
CA LEU A 248 -15.48 5.16 -1.18
C LEU A 248 -16.69 4.53 -0.46
N PRO A 249 -16.57 3.33 0.15
CA PRO A 249 -17.71 2.73 0.85
C PRO A 249 -18.28 3.58 1.98
N LYS A 250 -17.47 4.41 2.64
CA LYS A 250 -17.90 5.29 3.74
C LYS A 250 -18.80 6.43 3.28
N TYR A 251 -18.65 6.83 2.01
CA TYR A 251 -19.48 7.89 1.41
C TYR A 251 -20.75 7.37 0.74
N MET A 252 -20.79 6.07 0.47
CA MET A 252 -21.90 5.42 -0.24
C MET A 252 -22.77 4.61 0.73
N VAL A 253 -23.09 5.21 1.87
CA VAL A 253 -23.99 4.66 2.89
C VAL A 253 -25.05 5.69 3.26
N CYS A 254 -26.24 5.21 3.60
CA CYS A 254 -27.39 6.03 3.99
C CYS A 254 -28.12 5.41 5.19
N ALA A 255 -29.04 6.17 5.77
CA ALA A 255 -29.99 5.60 6.71
C ALA A 255 -31.15 4.95 5.93
N ASP A 256 -31.38 3.66 6.17
CA ASP A 256 -32.43 2.89 5.53
C ASP A 256 -32.96 1.80 6.46
N ASN A 257 -34.29 1.65 6.57
CA ASN A 257 -34.96 0.60 7.34
C ASN A 257 -34.46 0.41 8.79
N GLY A 258 -33.99 1.49 9.44
CA GLY A 258 -33.45 1.47 10.82
C GLY A 258 -31.95 1.18 10.90
N GLU A 259 -31.28 0.93 9.79
CA GLU A 259 -29.81 0.88 9.68
C GLU A 259 -29.26 2.26 9.32
N TRP A 260 -28.19 2.70 9.99
CA TRP A 260 -27.57 4.01 9.76
C TRP A 260 -26.51 3.99 8.67
N ASP A 261 -25.99 2.81 8.32
CA ASP A 261 -24.90 2.59 7.39
C ASP A 261 -25.29 1.60 6.27
N ALA A 262 -26.53 1.66 5.82
CA ALA A 262 -27.03 0.82 4.72
C ALA A 262 -26.32 1.19 3.40
N PRO A 263 -25.70 0.24 2.69
CA PRO A 263 -25.00 0.53 1.45
C PRO A 263 -25.94 1.01 0.34
N LEU A 264 -25.46 1.97 -0.44
CA LEU A 264 -26.11 2.44 -1.68
C LEU A 264 -25.70 1.53 -2.84
N TYR A 265 -26.21 0.31 -2.87
CA TYR A 265 -25.98 -0.61 -3.98
C TYR A 265 -26.42 0.01 -5.32
N ASP A 266 -25.66 -0.22 -6.38
CA ASP A 266 -25.92 0.24 -7.75
C ASP A 266 -26.09 1.76 -7.90
N ALA A 267 -25.63 2.56 -6.94
CA ALA A 267 -25.75 4.02 -6.99
C ALA A 267 -24.78 4.68 -7.98
N ILE A 268 -23.65 4.02 -8.26
CA ILE A 268 -22.63 4.49 -9.17
C ILE A 268 -22.88 3.91 -10.56
N ASP A 269 -23.08 4.74 -11.58
CA ASP A 269 -23.35 4.26 -12.94
C ASP A 269 -22.10 3.60 -13.55
N LEU A 270 -20.92 4.16 -13.32
CA LEU A 270 -19.66 3.65 -13.83
C LEU A 270 -18.54 3.84 -12.81
N LEU A 271 -17.94 2.73 -12.37
CA LEU A 271 -16.74 2.70 -11.56
C LEU A 271 -15.51 2.55 -12.47
N ILE A 272 -14.63 3.54 -12.47
CA ILE A 272 -13.35 3.47 -13.18
C ILE A 272 -12.25 3.21 -12.14
N VAL A 273 -11.56 2.09 -12.27
CA VAL A 273 -10.50 1.68 -11.38
C VAL A 273 -9.17 1.83 -12.07
N ASP A 274 -8.34 2.77 -11.61
CA ASP A 274 -6.97 2.93 -12.06
C ASP A 274 -6.01 2.14 -11.19
N GLU A 275 -4.90 1.67 -11.77
CA GLU A 275 -3.89 0.82 -11.12
C GLU A 275 -4.49 -0.46 -10.52
N SER A 276 -5.43 -1.08 -11.24
CA SER A 276 -6.20 -2.24 -10.76
C SER A 276 -5.35 -3.50 -10.55
N GLY A 277 -4.15 -3.55 -11.13
CA GLY A 277 -3.15 -4.61 -10.89
C GLY A 277 -2.65 -4.67 -9.45
N GLN A 278 -2.75 -3.56 -8.70
CA GLN A 278 -2.26 -3.42 -7.32
C GLN A 278 -3.35 -3.57 -6.25
N VAL A 279 -4.55 -3.88 -6.64
CA VAL A 279 -5.68 -3.96 -5.71
C VAL A 279 -6.03 -5.42 -5.48
N SER A 280 -5.94 -5.84 -4.22
CA SER A 280 -6.36 -7.18 -3.82
C SER A 280 -7.90 -7.33 -3.86
N PRO A 281 -8.41 -8.55 -4.12
CA PRO A 281 -9.84 -8.78 -4.31
C PRO A 281 -10.71 -8.31 -3.15
N GLU A 282 -10.34 -8.63 -1.92
CA GLU A 282 -11.11 -8.31 -0.71
C GLU A 282 -11.29 -6.81 -0.46
N LEU A 283 -10.28 -6.01 -0.87
CA LEU A 283 -10.34 -4.55 -0.73
C LEU A 283 -11.35 -3.93 -1.71
N ALA A 284 -11.51 -4.53 -2.87
CA ALA A 284 -12.31 -3.97 -3.95
C ALA A 284 -13.80 -4.30 -3.87
N ILE A 285 -14.17 -5.47 -3.35
CA ILE A 285 -15.55 -6.00 -3.32
C ILE A 285 -16.56 -4.96 -2.80
N PRO A 286 -16.34 -4.26 -1.67
CA PRO A 286 -17.30 -3.27 -1.18
C PRO A 286 -17.57 -2.14 -2.18
N SER A 287 -16.57 -1.73 -2.94
CA SER A 287 -16.73 -0.65 -3.93
C SER A 287 -17.42 -1.13 -5.21
N PHE A 288 -17.19 -2.38 -5.61
CA PHE A 288 -17.85 -2.95 -6.79
C PHE A 288 -19.35 -3.16 -6.58
N SER A 289 -19.78 -3.50 -5.36
CA SER A 289 -21.19 -3.65 -5.03
C SER A 289 -21.99 -2.34 -5.11
N LEU A 290 -21.31 -1.20 -5.14
CA LEU A 290 -21.91 0.13 -5.24
C LEU A 290 -22.12 0.56 -6.71
N ALA A 291 -21.58 -0.18 -7.67
CA ALA A 291 -21.55 0.22 -9.07
C ALA A 291 -22.29 -0.76 -9.99
N LYS A 292 -22.99 -0.20 -11.01
CA LYS A 292 -23.67 -0.98 -12.05
C LYS A 292 -22.71 -1.58 -13.06
N GLN A 293 -21.64 -0.83 -13.38
CA GLN A 293 -20.63 -1.23 -14.36
C GLN A 293 -19.25 -0.76 -13.89
N ALA A 294 -18.21 -1.46 -14.32
CA ALA A 294 -16.83 -1.09 -14.01
C ALA A 294 -15.91 -1.18 -15.23
N ILE A 295 -14.98 -0.24 -15.32
CA ILE A 295 -13.83 -0.28 -16.22
C ILE A 295 -12.58 -0.39 -15.35
N LEU A 296 -11.81 -1.45 -15.56
CA LEU A 296 -10.56 -1.66 -14.86
C LEU A 296 -9.40 -1.31 -15.79
N VAL A 297 -8.57 -0.38 -15.33
CA VAL A 297 -7.34 0.04 -15.99
C VAL A 297 -6.18 -0.39 -15.12
N GLY A 298 -5.22 -1.09 -15.68
CA GLY A 298 -4.06 -1.59 -14.93
C GLY A 298 -3.25 -2.55 -15.75
N ASP A 299 -2.19 -3.04 -15.13
CA ASP A 299 -1.22 -3.91 -15.76
C ASP A 299 -0.81 -5.01 -14.77
N VAL A 300 -0.97 -6.26 -15.17
CA VAL A 300 -0.59 -7.41 -14.35
C VAL A 300 0.92 -7.66 -14.36
N GLU A 301 1.63 -7.06 -15.31
CA GLU A 301 3.08 -7.12 -15.44
C GLU A 301 3.79 -6.00 -14.65
N GLN A 302 3.02 -5.12 -13.99
CA GLN A 302 3.54 -4.15 -13.04
C GLN A 302 3.44 -4.69 -11.62
N ILE A 303 3.69 -3.83 -10.61
CA ILE A 303 3.71 -4.24 -9.20
C ILE A 303 2.37 -4.85 -8.79
N GLU A 304 2.46 -5.99 -8.14
CA GLU A 304 1.32 -6.72 -7.57
C GLU A 304 0.86 -6.09 -6.23
N PRO A 305 -0.34 -6.43 -5.74
CA PRO A 305 -0.78 -5.99 -4.42
C PRO A 305 0.18 -6.44 -3.30
N ILE A 306 0.19 -5.70 -2.21
CA ILE A 306 0.83 -6.16 -0.97
C ILE A 306 -0.20 -7.00 -0.23
N TRP A 307 -0.07 -8.32 -0.34
CA TRP A 307 -0.99 -9.24 0.31
C TRP A 307 -0.68 -9.34 1.81
N SER A 308 -1.72 -9.23 2.62
CA SER A 308 -1.64 -9.36 4.08
C SER A 308 -1.94 -10.77 4.60
N ILE A 309 -2.40 -11.65 3.71
CA ILE A 309 -2.80 -13.03 4.01
C ILE A 309 -1.86 -13.98 3.26
N SER A 310 -1.39 -15.05 3.93
CA SER A 310 -0.60 -16.09 3.27
C SER A 310 -1.47 -17.05 2.46
N ASP A 311 -0.87 -17.74 1.49
CA ASP A 311 -1.56 -18.78 0.71
C ASP A 311 -2.15 -19.88 1.59
N GLU A 312 -1.47 -20.22 2.68
CA GLU A 312 -1.96 -21.21 3.66
C GLU A 312 -3.29 -20.76 4.28
N TYR A 313 -3.39 -19.52 4.77
CA TYR A 313 -4.63 -18.98 5.31
C TYR A 313 -5.73 -18.86 4.26
N SER A 314 -5.38 -18.48 3.04
CA SER A 314 -6.32 -18.45 1.92
C SER A 314 -6.88 -19.84 1.63
N GLY A 315 -6.02 -20.86 1.59
CA GLY A 315 -6.41 -22.26 1.42
C GLY A 315 -7.33 -22.78 2.53
N ILE A 316 -7.04 -22.45 3.79
CA ILE A 316 -7.89 -22.81 4.95
C ILE A 316 -9.29 -22.17 4.81
N ASN A 317 -9.36 -20.90 4.43
CA ASN A 317 -10.64 -20.21 4.24
C ASN A 317 -11.47 -20.82 3.12
N LEU A 318 -10.85 -21.15 1.98
CA LEU A 318 -11.54 -21.81 0.88
C LEU A 318 -12.13 -23.16 1.27
N LYS A 319 -11.39 -23.96 2.05
CA LYS A 319 -11.86 -25.23 2.60
C LYS A 319 -13.02 -25.00 3.58
N ARG A 320 -12.87 -24.03 4.49
CA ARG A 320 -13.90 -23.69 5.49
C ARG A 320 -15.24 -23.31 4.86
N PHE A 321 -15.22 -22.63 3.74
CA PHE A 321 -16.42 -22.24 3.01
C PHE A 321 -16.83 -23.24 1.91
N GLY A 322 -16.21 -24.42 1.85
CA GLY A 322 -16.57 -25.48 0.92
C GLY A 322 -16.30 -25.18 -0.55
N LEU A 323 -15.46 -24.19 -0.84
CA LEU A 323 -15.12 -23.80 -2.21
C LEU A 323 -14.11 -24.77 -2.83
N VAL A 324 -13.21 -25.35 -2.02
CA VAL A 324 -12.26 -26.37 -2.41
C VAL A 324 -12.21 -27.49 -1.37
N SER A 325 -11.85 -28.70 -1.80
CA SER A 325 -11.71 -29.88 -0.91
C SER A 325 -10.28 -29.97 -0.34
N SER A 326 -9.26 -29.58 -1.13
CA SER A 326 -7.85 -29.60 -0.76
C SER A 326 -7.06 -28.57 -1.59
N GLU A 327 -5.78 -28.36 -1.28
CA GLU A 327 -4.89 -27.54 -2.11
C GLU A 327 -4.50 -28.19 -3.43
N SER A 328 -4.68 -29.49 -3.56
CA SER A 328 -4.55 -30.23 -4.81
C SER A 328 -5.84 -30.28 -5.63
N ASP A 329 -6.90 -29.58 -5.22
CA ASP A 329 -8.15 -29.47 -6.00
C ASP A 329 -7.90 -28.55 -7.21
N ASP A 330 -8.32 -28.97 -8.41
CA ASP A 330 -8.18 -28.19 -9.64
C ASP A 330 -8.83 -26.80 -9.52
N ARG A 331 -9.85 -26.65 -8.68
CA ARG A 331 -10.46 -25.36 -8.37
C ARG A 331 -9.52 -24.44 -7.61
N TYR A 332 -8.66 -24.97 -6.73
CA TYR A 332 -7.66 -24.12 -6.06
C TYR A 332 -6.69 -23.54 -7.05
N ALA A 333 -6.12 -24.37 -7.93
CA ALA A 333 -5.23 -23.91 -9.01
C ALA A 333 -5.92 -22.87 -9.91
N PHE A 334 -7.19 -23.13 -10.31
CA PHE A 334 -7.98 -22.17 -11.08
C PHE A 334 -8.15 -20.84 -10.38
N LEU A 335 -8.51 -20.82 -9.09
CA LEU A 335 -8.70 -19.59 -8.31
C LEU A 335 -7.38 -18.84 -8.15
N HIS A 336 -6.30 -19.55 -7.88
CA HIS A 336 -4.95 -18.97 -7.75
C HIS A 336 -4.48 -18.32 -9.06
N GLU A 337 -4.48 -19.06 -10.16
CA GLU A 337 -3.99 -18.60 -11.47
C GLU A 337 -4.81 -17.41 -12.02
N ASN A 338 -6.11 -17.39 -11.76
CA ASN A 338 -6.99 -16.33 -12.25
C ASN A 338 -7.14 -15.15 -11.26
N GLY A 339 -6.36 -15.13 -10.18
CA GLY A 339 -6.25 -13.97 -9.29
C GLY A 339 -7.41 -13.77 -8.33
N PHE A 340 -8.17 -14.84 -8.00
CA PHE A 340 -9.32 -14.76 -7.07
C PHE A 340 -8.92 -14.85 -5.59
N LEU A 341 -7.65 -15.20 -5.28
CA LEU A 341 -7.20 -15.36 -3.91
C LEU A 341 -6.72 -14.03 -3.33
N SER A 342 -7.06 -13.79 -2.06
CA SER A 342 -6.56 -12.61 -1.31
C SER A 342 -5.06 -12.69 -0.99
N SER A 343 -4.42 -13.84 -1.18
CA SER A 343 -2.99 -14.08 -0.94
C SER A 343 -2.11 -13.90 -2.16
N SER A 344 -2.67 -13.89 -3.38
CA SER A 344 -1.90 -13.84 -4.64
C SER A 344 -2.66 -13.18 -5.80
N GLY A 345 -3.91 -12.77 -5.56
CA GLY A 345 -4.79 -12.22 -6.58
C GLY A 345 -4.71 -10.71 -6.74
N SER A 346 -5.25 -10.23 -7.86
CA SER A 346 -5.58 -8.83 -8.07
C SER A 346 -6.88 -8.71 -8.88
N ILE A 347 -7.58 -7.60 -8.70
CA ILE A 347 -8.82 -7.38 -9.45
C ILE A 347 -8.59 -7.27 -10.96
N MET A 348 -7.38 -6.89 -11.40
CA MET A 348 -7.05 -6.88 -12.83
C MET A 348 -6.94 -8.30 -13.40
N LYS A 349 -6.35 -9.25 -12.66
CA LYS A 349 -6.33 -10.67 -13.06
C LYS A 349 -7.77 -11.23 -13.13
N MET A 350 -8.60 -10.91 -12.14
CA MET A 350 -10.02 -11.30 -12.14
C MET A 350 -10.78 -10.69 -13.30
N ALA A 351 -10.57 -9.41 -13.59
CA ALA A 351 -11.20 -8.73 -14.71
C ALA A 351 -10.82 -9.34 -16.07
N ARG A 352 -9.55 -9.67 -16.29
CA ARG A 352 -9.12 -10.38 -17.50
C ARG A 352 -9.86 -11.70 -17.68
N LYS A 353 -10.12 -12.44 -16.59
CA LYS A 353 -10.89 -13.68 -16.66
C LYS A 353 -12.37 -13.46 -16.95
N SER A 354 -12.96 -12.41 -16.39
CA SER A 354 -14.40 -12.13 -16.44
C SER A 354 -14.81 -11.28 -17.65
N CYS A 355 -13.86 -10.62 -18.31
CA CYS A 355 -14.13 -9.73 -19.43
C CYS A 355 -14.72 -10.50 -20.62
N SER A 356 -15.86 -10.04 -21.14
CA SER A 356 -16.49 -10.58 -22.35
C SER A 356 -15.95 -9.96 -23.64
N PHE A 357 -15.24 -8.84 -23.54
CA PHE A 357 -14.63 -8.15 -24.68
C PHE A 357 -13.27 -8.77 -25.00
N GLU A 358 -13.07 -9.15 -26.25
CA GLU A 358 -11.85 -9.80 -26.71
C GLU A 358 -11.29 -9.08 -27.95
N VAL A 359 -9.97 -8.83 -27.94
CA VAL A 359 -9.25 -8.22 -29.05
C VAL A 359 -8.02 -9.07 -29.35
N ALA A 360 -7.89 -9.53 -30.60
CA ALA A 360 -6.75 -10.32 -31.07
C ALA A 360 -6.44 -11.57 -30.22
N GLY A 361 -7.48 -12.24 -29.71
CA GLY A 361 -7.34 -13.45 -28.89
C GLY A 361 -7.05 -13.21 -27.41
N GLU A 362 -6.99 -11.94 -26.98
CA GLU A 362 -6.85 -11.58 -25.57
C GLU A 362 -8.11 -10.89 -25.04
N ARG A 363 -8.47 -11.20 -23.78
CA ARG A 363 -9.60 -10.56 -23.12
C ARG A 363 -9.23 -9.19 -22.60
N GLY A 364 -10.06 -8.20 -22.94
CA GLY A 364 -9.84 -6.78 -22.66
C GLY A 364 -9.11 -6.07 -23.81
N ALA A 365 -8.87 -4.77 -23.63
CA ALA A 365 -8.10 -3.96 -24.58
C ALA A 365 -6.67 -3.73 -24.05
N PHE A 366 -5.70 -3.80 -24.92
CA PHE A 366 -4.31 -3.50 -24.62
C PHE A 366 -3.92 -2.15 -25.24
N LEU A 367 -3.40 -1.22 -24.42
CA LEU A 367 -2.90 0.08 -24.87
C LEU A 367 -1.49 -0.10 -25.43
N THR A 368 -1.35 -0.12 -26.74
CA THR A 368 -0.08 -0.43 -27.41
C THR A 368 0.90 0.74 -27.46
N GLU A 369 0.41 1.97 -27.62
CA GLU A 369 1.28 3.13 -27.80
C GLU A 369 1.97 3.55 -26.47
N HIS A 370 3.29 3.62 -26.51
CA HIS A 370 4.10 4.09 -25.40
C HIS A 370 4.75 5.43 -25.73
N ARG A 371 4.38 6.48 -25.00
CA ARG A 371 4.82 7.87 -25.21
C ARG A 371 5.62 8.47 -24.04
N ARG A 372 5.83 7.72 -22.96
CA ARG A 372 6.49 8.19 -21.74
C ARG A 372 8.00 8.14 -21.83
N CYS A 373 8.58 6.98 -22.10
CA CYS A 373 10.01 6.75 -22.12
C CYS A 373 10.56 6.89 -23.54
N LEU A 374 11.84 7.30 -23.69
CA LEU A 374 12.54 7.16 -24.95
C LEU A 374 12.52 5.69 -25.43
N ASP A 375 12.57 5.51 -26.74
CA ASP A 375 12.48 4.17 -27.33
C ASP A 375 13.56 3.20 -26.83
N PRO A 376 14.85 3.61 -26.65
CA PRO A 376 15.86 2.72 -26.06
C PRO A 376 15.58 2.31 -24.61
N ILE A 377 14.86 3.13 -23.84
CA ILE A 377 14.51 2.81 -22.44
C ILE A 377 13.40 1.78 -22.40
N ILE A 378 12.31 2.03 -23.14
CA ILE A 378 11.17 1.13 -23.10
C ILE A 378 11.44 -0.21 -23.78
N ALA A 379 12.50 -0.31 -24.60
CA ALA A 379 12.90 -1.56 -25.27
C ALA A 379 13.06 -2.71 -24.28
N TYR A 380 13.66 -2.50 -23.10
CA TYR A 380 13.74 -3.52 -22.06
C TYR A 380 12.36 -4.09 -21.68
N CYS A 381 11.42 -3.21 -21.36
CA CYS A 381 10.07 -3.64 -21.00
C CYS A 381 9.36 -4.31 -22.18
N ASN A 382 9.52 -3.75 -23.38
CA ASN A 382 8.87 -4.28 -24.59
C ASN A 382 9.36 -5.67 -24.93
N ASP A 383 10.67 -5.90 -24.88
CA ASP A 383 11.28 -7.17 -25.30
C ASP A 383 11.02 -8.29 -24.26
N TYR A 384 11.22 -8.00 -22.97
CA TYR A 384 11.22 -9.02 -21.94
C TYR A 384 9.90 -9.17 -21.18
N VAL A 385 9.03 -8.15 -21.20
CA VAL A 385 7.76 -8.16 -20.47
C VAL A 385 6.56 -8.18 -21.43
N TYR A 386 6.55 -7.28 -22.41
CA TYR A 386 5.39 -7.12 -23.31
C TYR A 386 5.56 -7.84 -24.64
N HIS A 387 6.70 -8.52 -24.87
CA HIS A 387 6.97 -9.39 -26.02
C HIS A 387 6.74 -8.69 -27.37
N GLY A 388 7.23 -7.46 -27.50
CA GLY A 388 7.15 -6.67 -28.71
C GLY A 388 5.80 -6.00 -28.99
N ARG A 389 4.85 -6.06 -28.06
CA ARG A 389 3.49 -5.50 -28.24
C ARG A 389 3.40 -3.99 -28.11
N LEU A 390 4.35 -3.35 -27.45
CA LEU A 390 4.36 -1.90 -27.32
C LEU A 390 4.84 -1.26 -28.62
N LEU A 391 4.23 -0.13 -28.95
CA LEU A 391 4.61 0.74 -30.07
C LEU A 391 5.28 2.01 -29.49
N PRO A 392 6.61 2.07 -29.42
CA PRO A 392 7.31 3.25 -28.95
C PRO A 392 7.02 4.46 -29.85
N LYS A 393 6.70 5.60 -29.26
CA LYS A 393 6.28 6.83 -29.97
C LYS A 393 7.00 8.09 -29.46
N LYS A 394 7.94 7.97 -28.54
CA LYS A 394 8.66 9.11 -27.99
C LYS A 394 9.93 9.44 -28.80
N GLY A 395 10.47 8.46 -29.52
CA GLY A 395 11.72 8.57 -30.26
C GLY A 395 12.96 8.57 -29.36
N ASN A 396 14.11 9.00 -29.92
CA ASN A 396 15.44 8.82 -29.31
C ASN A 396 16.10 10.14 -28.88
N LYS A 397 15.40 11.28 -28.95
CA LYS A 397 16.00 12.59 -28.69
C LYS A 397 16.14 12.85 -27.20
N VAL A 398 17.36 12.75 -26.70
CA VAL A 398 17.71 13.12 -25.33
C VAL A 398 17.76 14.65 -25.15
N LYS A 399 17.42 15.12 -23.96
CA LYS A 399 17.60 16.55 -23.61
C LYS A 399 18.99 16.84 -23.07
N TYR A 400 19.58 15.94 -22.32
CA TYR A 400 20.93 16.05 -21.79
C TYR A 400 21.82 15.01 -22.45
N LYS A 401 22.78 15.47 -23.27
CA LYS A 401 23.57 14.62 -24.17
C LYS A 401 24.74 13.92 -23.52
N ASP A 402 25.18 14.40 -22.34
CA ASP A 402 26.31 13.82 -21.62
C ASP A 402 25.94 12.54 -20.84
N LEU A 403 24.65 12.18 -20.84
CA LEU A 403 24.17 10.92 -20.30
C LEU A 403 23.51 10.06 -21.40
N PRO A 404 23.78 8.75 -21.42
CA PRO A 404 23.07 7.83 -22.29
C PRO A 404 21.59 7.66 -21.88
N PRO A 405 20.68 7.29 -22.76
CA PRO A 405 19.29 6.98 -22.40
C PRO A 405 19.18 5.86 -21.35
N LYS A 406 20.06 4.88 -21.43
CA LYS A 406 20.23 3.79 -20.47
C LYS A 406 21.69 3.70 -20.07
N GLY A 407 21.97 3.57 -18.80
CA GLY A 407 23.35 3.55 -18.33
C GLY A 407 23.54 2.83 -17.00
N TYR A 408 24.79 2.58 -16.66
CA TYR A 408 25.16 1.97 -15.40
C TYR A 408 26.42 2.58 -14.80
N VAL A 409 26.48 2.55 -13.47
CA VAL A 409 27.66 2.94 -12.68
C VAL A 409 28.07 1.73 -11.86
N HIS A 410 29.29 1.26 -12.07
CA HIS A 410 29.86 0.18 -11.26
C HIS A 410 30.28 0.71 -9.88
N VAL A 411 29.69 0.15 -8.84
CA VAL A 411 30.04 0.44 -7.44
C VAL A 411 30.41 -0.87 -6.75
N ASN A 412 31.67 -1.02 -6.40
CA ASN A 412 32.17 -2.19 -5.68
C ASN A 412 31.87 -2.08 -4.18
N GLY A 413 30.59 -2.10 -3.84
CA GLY A 413 30.10 -2.06 -2.46
C GLY A 413 29.68 -3.43 -1.96
N VAL A 414 29.56 -3.56 -0.64
CA VAL A 414 29.06 -4.76 0.03
C VAL A 414 27.71 -4.45 0.64
N SER A 415 26.76 -5.36 0.44
CA SER A 415 25.44 -5.28 1.05
C SER A 415 25.48 -5.62 2.53
N GLU A 416 24.70 -4.93 3.33
CA GLU A 416 24.56 -5.13 4.76
C GLU A 416 23.08 -5.33 5.12
N LYS A 417 22.81 -6.12 6.15
CA LYS A 417 21.44 -6.19 6.72
C LYS A 417 21.24 -5.04 7.70
N GLY A 418 20.28 -4.19 7.40
CA GLY A 418 19.83 -3.15 8.33
C GLY A 418 19.12 -3.72 9.56
N ALA A 419 18.85 -2.88 10.55
CA ALA A 419 18.22 -3.24 11.81
C ALA A 419 16.86 -3.95 11.67
N THR A 420 16.11 -3.66 10.61
CA THR A 420 14.78 -4.24 10.29
C THR A 420 14.89 -5.53 9.46
N GLY A 421 16.10 -6.01 9.16
CA GLY A 421 16.33 -7.13 8.23
C GLY A 421 16.31 -6.73 6.76
N SER A 422 15.95 -5.50 6.42
CA SER A 422 16.06 -4.94 5.07
C SER A 422 17.54 -4.70 4.71
N VAL A 423 17.89 -4.85 3.44
CA VAL A 423 19.27 -4.77 2.96
C VAL A 423 19.61 -3.33 2.53
N LEU A 424 20.86 -2.93 2.75
CA LEU A 424 21.40 -1.64 2.30
C LEU A 424 22.85 -1.80 1.80
N ASN A 425 23.32 -0.85 0.99
CA ASN A 425 24.70 -0.75 0.49
C ASN A 425 25.17 0.71 0.62
N ARG A 426 25.98 0.98 1.62
CA ARG A 426 26.45 2.34 1.95
C ARG A 426 27.30 2.94 0.85
N ALA A 427 28.15 2.13 0.22
CA ALA A 427 29.00 2.57 -0.87
C ALA A 427 28.17 3.05 -2.06
N GLU A 428 27.14 2.29 -2.40
CA GLU A 428 26.21 2.62 -3.48
C GLU A 428 25.38 3.87 -3.16
N ALA A 429 24.88 3.99 -1.94
CA ALA A 429 24.16 5.16 -1.49
C ALA A 429 25.04 6.45 -1.56
N ALA A 430 26.29 6.36 -1.12
CA ALA A 430 27.22 7.46 -1.18
C ALA A 430 27.60 7.83 -2.63
N ALA A 431 27.79 6.84 -3.51
CA ALA A 431 28.05 7.08 -4.93
C ALA A 431 26.88 7.80 -5.61
N ILE A 432 25.64 7.44 -5.30
CA ILE A 432 24.44 8.10 -5.82
C ILE A 432 24.39 9.56 -5.38
N VAL A 433 24.58 9.85 -4.10
CA VAL A 433 24.54 11.23 -3.60
C VAL A 433 25.68 12.07 -4.18
N SER A 434 26.90 11.52 -4.26
CA SER A 434 28.03 12.20 -4.90
C SER A 434 27.79 12.47 -6.39
N TRP A 435 27.16 11.56 -7.10
CA TRP A 435 26.73 11.77 -8.49
C TRP A 435 25.71 12.90 -8.59
N LEU A 436 24.71 12.94 -7.72
CA LEU A 436 23.72 14.01 -7.67
C LEU A 436 24.37 15.37 -7.44
N GLU A 437 25.33 15.47 -6.51
CA GLU A 437 26.10 16.69 -6.24
C GLU A 437 26.88 17.16 -7.48
N THR A 438 27.46 16.21 -8.22
CA THR A 438 28.30 16.50 -9.40
C THR A 438 27.48 16.93 -10.62
N GLU A 439 26.33 16.29 -10.84
CA GLU A 439 25.53 16.49 -12.05
C GLU A 439 24.38 17.50 -11.88
N LYS A 440 24.11 17.96 -10.65
CA LYS A 440 23.00 18.86 -10.34
C LYS A 440 22.89 20.04 -11.29
N ASP A 441 23.94 20.89 -11.33
CA ASP A 441 23.91 22.14 -12.07
C ASP A 441 23.75 21.93 -13.59
N LYS A 442 24.35 20.87 -14.12
CA LYS A 442 24.24 20.49 -15.54
C LYS A 442 22.83 20.02 -15.88
N LEU A 443 22.24 19.18 -15.03
CA LEU A 443 20.87 18.69 -15.20
C LEU A 443 19.86 19.83 -15.10
N GLU A 444 19.98 20.70 -14.09
CA GLU A 444 19.11 21.86 -13.93
C GLU A 444 19.19 22.80 -15.12
N SER A 445 20.39 23.02 -15.66
CA SER A 445 20.59 23.80 -16.88
C SER A 445 19.94 23.18 -18.11
N ALA A 446 20.07 21.84 -18.28
CA ALA A 446 19.53 21.13 -19.44
C ALA A 446 18.01 21.03 -19.42
N TYR A 447 17.42 20.77 -18.25
CA TYR A 447 15.98 20.56 -18.10
C TYR A 447 15.20 21.83 -17.72
N LYS A 448 15.89 22.87 -17.24
CA LYS A 448 15.30 24.13 -16.74
C LYS A 448 14.30 23.92 -15.59
N GLU A 449 14.58 22.96 -14.76
CA GLU A 449 13.78 22.58 -13.58
C GLU A 449 14.74 22.27 -12.43
N PRO A 450 14.31 22.39 -11.18
CA PRO A 450 15.13 22.02 -10.03
C PRO A 450 15.38 20.52 -9.98
N ILE A 451 16.54 20.09 -9.50
CA ILE A 451 17.00 18.68 -9.46
C ILE A 451 15.96 17.73 -8.86
N ARG A 452 15.24 18.15 -7.82
CA ARG A 452 14.19 17.37 -7.15
C ARG A 452 13.00 17.01 -8.06
N LYS A 453 12.82 17.70 -9.19
CA LYS A 453 11.81 17.38 -10.21
C LYS A 453 12.39 16.61 -11.40
N ILE A 454 13.71 16.62 -11.53
CA ILE A 454 14.41 15.98 -12.65
C ILE A 454 14.77 14.55 -12.31
N VAL A 455 15.27 14.30 -11.09
CA VAL A 455 15.79 12.99 -10.69
C VAL A 455 14.92 12.33 -9.64
N ALA A 456 14.66 11.04 -9.85
CA ALA A 456 14.11 10.14 -8.81
C ALA A 456 15.11 8.99 -8.54
N VAL A 457 15.25 8.61 -7.29
CA VAL A 457 16.06 7.47 -6.87
C VAL A 457 15.15 6.35 -6.39
N VAL A 458 15.33 5.17 -6.98
CA VAL A 458 14.48 4.00 -6.78
C VAL A 458 15.31 2.84 -6.29
N THR A 459 14.83 2.12 -5.29
CA THR A 459 15.49 0.92 -4.77
C THR A 459 14.48 -0.15 -4.38
N PRO A 460 14.83 -1.44 -4.38
CA PRO A 460 13.99 -2.51 -3.85
C PRO A 460 13.81 -2.49 -2.32
N PHE A 461 14.75 -1.83 -1.60
CA PHE A 461 14.90 -2.02 -0.16
C PHE A 461 14.68 -0.74 0.64
N LYS A 462 13.85 -0.83 1.69
CA LYS A 462 13.51 0.30 2.55
C LYS A 462 14.74 0.88 3.27
N ALA A 463 15.64 0.03 3.76
CA ALA A 463 16.86 0.49 4.42
C ALA A 463 17.80 1.27 3.48
N GLN A 464 17.82 0.94 2.18
CA GLN A 464 18.57 1.68 1.17
C GLN A 464 17.95 3.05 0.89
N GLU A 465 16.62 3.12 0.81
CA GLU A 465 15.92 4.41 0.72
C GLU A 465 16.30 5.32 1.88
N GLU A 466 16.27 4.80 3.11
CA GLU A 466 16.55 5.56 4.32
C GLU A 466 18.00 6.08 4.35
N ILE A 467 18.99 5.26 3.98
CA ILE A 467 20.39 5.71 3.95
C ILE A 467 20.66 6.72 2.84
N ILE A 468 20.09 6.55 1.64
CA ILE A 468 20.23 7.53 0.56
C ILE A 468 19.61 8.87 0.99
N ARG A 469 18.42 8.85 1.58
CA ARG A 469 17.74 10.05 2.08
C ARG A 469 18.56 10.74 3.16
N SER A 470 19.08 10.00 4.13
CA SER A 470 19.93 10.55 5.19
C SER A 470 21.22 11.18 4.65
N LEU A 471 21.86 10.57 3.66
CA LEU A 471 23.05 11.14 3.02
C LEU A 471 22.72 12.38 2.19
N ALA A 472 21.58 12.41 1.50
CA ALA A 472 21.11 13.57 0.76
C ALA A 472 20.79 14.76 1.70
N GLU A 473 20.23 14.51 2.87
CA GLU A 473 19.99 15.51 3.92
C GLU A 473 21.26 16.05 4.55
N GLN A 474 22.36 15.28 4.53
CA GLN A 474 23.68 15.67 5.04
C GLN A 474 24.59 16.27 3.97
N SER A 475 24.15 16.26 2.71
CA SER A 475 24.91 16.82 1.58
C SER A 475 25.04 18.34 1.71
N PRO A 476 26.12 18.95 1.17
CA PRO A 476 26.18 20.40 0.97
C PRO A 476 25.02 20.96 0.13
N GLU A 477 24.39 20.12 -0.69
CA GLU A 477 23.26 20.45 -1.56
C GLU A 477 21.89 20.00 -0.97
N ALA A 478 21.83 19.76 0.35
CA ALA A 478 20.63 19.24 1.03
C ALA A 478 19.36 20.04 0.74
N GLU A 479 19.48 21.37 0.64
CA GLU A 479 18.34 22.25 0.33
C GLU A 479 17.79 22.01 -1.09
N ALA A 480 18.65 21.79 -2.06
CA ALA A 480 18.26 21.46 -3.43
C ALA A 480 17.64 20.05 -3.54
N PHE A 481 18.10 19.14 -2.71
CA PHE A 481 17.58 17.75 -2.64
C PHE A 481 16.32 17.63 -1.79
N ALA A 482 15.96 18.63 -1.00
CA ALA A 482 14.77 18.61 -0.18
C ALA A 482 13.50 18.38 -1.02
N GLY A 483 12.74 17.34 -0.68
CA GLY A 483 11.53 16.93 -1.42
C GLY A 483 11.81 16.15 -2.72
N MET A 484 13.07 15.75 -3.00
CA MET A 484 13.37 14.83 -4.08
C MET A 484 12.73 13.46 -3.83
N THR A 485 12.29 12.84 -4.91
CA THR A 485 11.68 11.52 -4.84
C THR A 485 12.76 10.45 -4.65
N ILE A 486 12.93 10.00 -3.42
CA ILE A 486 13.78 8.87 -3.05
C ILE A 486 12.85 7.83 -2.40
N GLY A 487 12.80 6.62 -2.94
CA GLY A 487 11.86 5.64 -2.40
C GLY A 487 12.01 4.24 -2.95
N THR A 488 11.19 3.33 -2.40
CA THR A 488 11.07 1.99 -2.98
C THR A 488 10.30 2.03 -4.28
N VAL A 489 10.47 1.01 -5.11
CA VAL A 489 9.74 0.91 -6.41
C VAL A 489 8.23 1.02 -6.20
N HIS A 490 7.71 0.49 -5.10
CA HIS A 490 6.29 0.62 -4.74
C HIS A 490 5.86 2.07 -4.47
N SER A 491 6.71 2.86 -3.83
CA SER A 491 6.38 4.25 -3.48
C SER A 491 6.41 5.20 -4.68
N LEU A 492 7.12 4.83 -5.76
CA LEU A 492 7.22 5.63 -6.98
C LEU A 492 6.16 5.33 -8.03
N GLN A 493 5.22 4.47 -7.72
CA GLN A 493 4.21 4.09 -8.67
C GLN A 493 3.29 5.26 -9.02
N GLY A 494 2.97 5.43 -10.31
CA GLY A 494 2.27 6.60 -10.83
C GLY A 494 3.15 7.84 -11.08
N ALA A 495 4.34 7.94 -10.48
CA ALA A 495 5.29 9.02 -10.74
C ALA A 495 6.13 8.75 -12.00
N GLN A 496 6.67 9.81 -12.58
CA GLN A 496 7.62 9.75 -13.70
C GLN A 496 8.62 10.90 -13.59
N CYS A 497 9.86 10.65 -13.92
CA CYS A 497 10.92 11.64 -13.87
C CYS A 497 11.78 11.63 -15.13
N PRO A 498 12.37 12.78 -15.51
CA PRO A 498 13.35 12.82 -16.60
C PRO A 498 14.48 11.81 -16.45
N VAL A 499 15.03 11.69 -15.25
CA VAL A 499 16.12 10.77 -14.89
C VAL A 499 15.68 9.89 -13.76
N VAL A 500 15.85 8.57 -13.88
CA VAL A 500 15.60 7.61 -12.81
C VAL A 500 16.90 6.86 -12.51
N ILE A 501 17.31 6.89 -11.26
CA ILE A 501 18.43 6.12 -10.73
C ILE A 501 17.87 4.89 -10.03
N PHE A 502 18.29 3.71 -10.44
CA PHE A 502 17.97 2.45 -9.78
C PHE A 502 19.17 1.98 -8.95
N SER A 503 18.97 1.88 -7.63
CA SER A 503 19.95 1.37 -6.68
C SER A 503 19.70 -0.11 -6.46
N SER A 504 20.60 -0.97 -6.95
CA SER A 504 20.43 -2.43 -6.95
C SER A 504 20.72 -3.06 -5.59
N VAL A 505 21.62 -2.47 -4.81
CA VAL A 505 22.00 -2.81 -3.43
C VAL A 505 22.81 -4.08 -3.28
N ASN A 506 22.45 -5.14 -3.97
CA ASN A 506 22.99 -6.49 -3.80
C ASN A 506 24.47 -6.57 -4.17
N SER A 507 25.19 -7.44 -3.50
CA SER A 507 26.60 -7.78 -3.73
C SER A 507 26.77 -9.26 -4.06
N PRO A 508 27.96 -9.69 -4.58
CA PRO A 508 28.20 -11.09 -4.89
C PRO A 508 27.93 -12.01 -3.69
N GLY A 509 27.11 -13.02 -3.90
CA GLY A 509 26.69 -13.97 -2.86
C GLY A 509 25.33 -13.70 -2.22
N ASP A 510 24.70 -12.58 -2.54
CA ASP A 510 23.34 -12.30 -2.07
C ASP A 510 22.30 -13.04 -2.89
N ALA A 511 21.27 -13.56 -2.22
CA ALA A 511 20.06 -14.08 -2.83
C ALA A 511 18.97 -13.01 -2.80
N SER A 512 18.37 -12.73 -3.95
CA SER A 512 17.28 -11.76 -4.05
C SER A 512 16.26 -12.25 -5.07
N TYR A 513 14.98 -12.18 -4.75
CA TYR A 513 13.90 -12.76 -5.55
C TYR A 513 13.84 -12.24 -6.99
N PHE A 514 14.33 -11.04 -7.27
CA PHE A 514 14.39 -10.47 -8.61
C PHE A 514 15.68 -10.80 -9.36
N MET A 515 16.65 -11.42 -8.67
CA MET A 515 17.95 -11.85 -9.25
C MET A 515 17.96 -13.34 -9.64
N GLU A 516 17.00 -14.11 -9.13
CA GLU A 516 16.97 -15.57 -9.29
C GLU A 516 16.20 -16.02 -10.52
N GLN A 517 16.44 -17.25 -10.92
CA GLN A 517 15.71 -17.89 -12.01
C GLN A 517 14.24 -18.07 -11.63
N GLY A 518 13.34 -17.66 -12.53
CA GLY A 518 11.89 -17.61 -12.26
C GLY A 518 11.43 -16.34 -11.54
N GLY A 519 12.34 -15.37 -11.31
CA GLY A 519 12.00 -14.07 -10.76
C GLY A 519 11.05 -13.29 -11.65
N LYS A 520 10.15 -12.55 -11.02
CA LYS A 520 9.16 -11.71 -11.72
C LYS A 520 9.80 -10.41 -12.21
N TYR A 521 9.42 -9.98 -13.41
CA TYR A 521 9.88 -8.73 -14.02
C TYR A 521 9.18 -7.48 -13.45
N ASN A 522 8.08 -7.64 -12.75
CA ASN A 522 7.17 -6.57 -12.33
C ASN A 522 7.89 -5.35 -11.73
N MET A 523 8.83 -5.57 -10.82
CA MET A 523 9.57 -4.50 -10.16
C MET A 523 10.48 -3.74 -11.13
N LEU A 524 11.27 -4.44 -11.94
CA LEU A 524 12.17 -3.82 -12.93
C LEU A 524 11.37 -3.16 -14.05
N ASN A 525 10.28 -3.75 -14.49
CA ASN A 525 9.35 -3.16 -15.45
C ASN A 525 8.85 -1.79 -14.97
N VAL A 526 8.43 -1.71 -13.71
CA VAL A 526 8.02 -0.43 -13.13
C VAL A 526 9.20 0.53 -13.03
N ALA A 527 10.33 0.11 -12.49
CA ALA A 527 11.49 1.00 -12.31
C ALA A 527 11.95 1.62 -13.62
N VAL A 528 12.14 0.81 -14.67
CA VAL A 528 12.56 1.26 -16.01
C VAL A 528 11.53 2.20 -16.63
N SER A 529 10.24 1.83 -16.56
CA SER A 529 9.16 2.61 -17.18
C SER A 529 8.86 3.95 -16.50
N ARG A 530 9.51 4.28 -15.36
CA ARG A 530 9.44 5.62 -14.73
C ARG A 530 10.35 6.64 -15.40
N ALA A 531 11.40 6.21 -16.11
CA ALA A 531 12.38 7.10 -16.72
C ALA A 531 11.88 7.66 -18.05
N GLN A 532 11.86 8.98 -18.17
CA GLN A 532 11.48 9.63 -19.42
C GLN A 532 12.62 9.70 -20.43
N TYR A 533 13.83 10.05 -19.97
CA TYR A 533 14.99 10.34 -20.84
C TYR A 533 16.23 9.53 -20.45
N HIS A 534 16.44 9.22 -19.16
CA HIS A 534 17.61 8.47 -18.69
C HIS A 534 17.22 7.49 -17.60
N PHE A 535 17.65 6.26 -17.74
CA PHE A 535 17.57 5.21 -16.70
C PHE A 535 18.98 4.76 -16.36
N LEU A 536 19.41 4.99 -15.12
CA LEU A 536 20.75 4.70 -14.64
C LEU A 536 20.71 3.66 -13.52
N VAL A 537 21.52 2.61 -13.64
CA VAL A 537 21.66 1.58 -12.62
C VAL A 537 22.96 1.78 -11.84
N PHE A 538 22.85 1.99 -10.55
CA PHE A 538 23.99 2.00 -9.63
C PHE A 538 24.05 0.65 -8.91
N GLY A 539 25.22 0.03 -8.89
CA GLY A 539 25.39 -1.25 -8.20
C GLY A 539 26.68 -1.97 -8.54
N ASN A 540 26.85 -3.13 -7.94
CA ASN A 540 27.98 -3.99 -8.23
C ASN A 540 27.72 -4.78 -9.53
N MET A 541 28.29 -4.33 -10.65
CA MET A 541 28.05 -4.94 -11.96
C MET A 541 28.53 -6.40 -12.06
N ASN A 542 29.33 -6.89 -11.10
CA ASN A 542 29.73 -8.29 -11.07
C ASN A 542 28.59 -9.27 -10.76
N ILE A 543 27.44 -8.78 -10.28
CA ILE A 543 26.24 -9.60 -10.06
C ILE A 543 25.31 -9.60 -11.28
N PHE A 544 25.56 -8.75 -12.26
CA PHE A 544 24.78 -8.61 -13.47
C PHE A 544 25.30 -9.56 -14.56
N HIS A 545 24.71 -10.75 -14.64
CA HIS A 545 25.14 -11.86 -15.49
C HIS A 545 24.32 -11.90 -16.77
N PRO A 546 24.78 -11.29 -17.89
CA PRO A 546 24.02 -11.23 -19.14
C PRO A 546 23.74 -12.60 -19.77
N GLU A 547 24.54 -13.63 -19.42
CA GLU A 547 24.32 -15.00 -19.87
C GLU A 547 23.14 -15.71 -19.22
N ARG A 548 22.61 -15.17 -18.11
CA ARG A 548 21.48 -15.76 -17.38
C ARG A 548 20.16 -15.23 -17.88
N ASN A 549 19.18 -16.12 -18.09
CA ASN A 549 17.82 -15.72 -18.41
C ASN A 549 17.01 -15.43 -17.14
N THR A 550 17.39 -14.36 -16.46
CA THR A 550 16.72 -13.83 -15.27
C THR A 550 16.37 -12.35 -15.49
N PRO A 551 15.45 -11.74 -14.72
CA PRO A 551 15.15 -10.32 -14.86
C PRO A 551 16.39 -9.42 -14.85
N VAL A 552 17.32 -9.67 -13.92
CA VAL A 552 18.59 -8.92 -13.83
C VAL A 552 19.57 -9.29 -14.93
N GLY A 553 19.61 -10.56 -15.36
CA GLY A 553 20.44 -10.98 -16.50
C GLY A 553 20.01 -10.32 -17.81
N ASN A 554 18.71 -10.20 -18.02
CA ASN A 554 18.17 -9.50 -19.18
C ASN A 554 18.36 -7.98 -19.07
N LEU A 555 18.31 -7.42 -17.85
CA LEU A 555 18.71 -6.03 -17.61
C LEU A 555 20.20 -5.82 -17.94
N ALA A 556 21.06 -6.76 -17.57
CA ALA A 556 22.49 -6.73 -17.91
C ALA A 556 22.73 -6.78 -19.42
N LYS A 557 22.05 -7.66 -20.15
CA LYS A 557 22.11 -7.70 -21.63
C LYS A 557 21.79 -6.36 -22.25
N TRP A 558 20.74 -5.75 -21.75
CA TRP A 558 20.25 -4.46 -22.25
C TRP A 558 21.16 -3.30 -21.88
N LEU A 559 21.80 -3.32 -20.69
CA LEU A 559 22.73 -2.27 -20.25
C LEU A 559 24.09 -2.39 -20.95
N PHE A 560 24.61 -3.60 -21.15
CA PHE A 560 25.97 -3.86 -21.63
C PHE A 560 26.05 -4.02 -23.15
N ASP A 561 24.99 -3.74 -23.89
CA ASP A 561 24.96 -3.83 -25.35
C ASP A 561 25.85 -2.76 -26.04
N ASP A 562 26.13 -1.65 -25.35
CA ASP A 562 26.99 -0.58 -25.81
C ASP A 562 27.94 -0.14 -24.67
N PRO A 563 29.26 -0.08 -24.89
CA PRO A 563 30.20 0.44 -23.90
C PRO A 563 29.94 1.90 -23.49
N ALA A 564 29.29 2.69 -24.35
CA ALA A 564 28.92 4.07 -24.04
C ALA A 564 27.83 4.18 -22.94
N ASN A 565 27.20 3.09 -22.56
CA ASN A 565 26.25 3.03 -21.45
C ASN A 565 26.94 3.03 -20.07
N GLU A 566 28.26 2.80 -20.02
CA GLU A 566 29.03 2.96 -18.78
C GLU A 566 29.19 4.44 -18.45
N VAL A 567 28.54 4.87 -17.41
CA VAL A 567 28.65 6.23 -16.91
C VAL A 567 29.90 6.31 -16.02
N SER A 568 31.02 6.71 -16.62
CA SER A 568 32.27 6.98 -15.94
C SER A 568 32.27 8.42 -15.43
N GLY A 569 32.58 8.62 -14.18
CA GLY A 569 32.79 9.94 -13.59
C GLY A 569 33.74 9.84 -12.43
N ASN A 570 34.47 10.95 -12.14
CA ASN A 570 35.24 11.08 -10.90
C ASN A 570 34.28 11.19 -9.69
N PHE A 571 33.41 10.18 -9.52
CA PHE A 571 32.66 10.04 -8.28
C PHE A 571 33.68 9.62 -7.25
N ILE A 572 34.36 10.61 -6.68
CA ILE A 572 35.24 10.36 -5.55
C ILE A 572 34.30 9.87 -4.45
N TYR A 573 34.27 8.56 -4.30
CA TYR A 573 33.87 7.93 -3.08
C TYR A 573 34.81 8.48 -2.01
N ARG A 574 34.52 9.66 -1.54
CA ARG A 574 35.11 10.15 -0.31
C ARG A 574 34.45 9.30 0.75
N GLN A 575 35.19 8.26 1.19
CA GLN A 575 35.07 7.81 2.55
C GLN A 575 35.39 9.04 3.43
N LYS A 576 34.45 9.96 3.55
CA LYS A 576 34.38 10.77 4.74
C LYS A 576 34.24 9.75 5.86
N GLU A 577 35.19 9.81 6.81
CA GLU A 577 35.01 9.15 8.09
C GLU A 577 33.54 9.24 8.49
N PRO A 578 32.92 8.18 9.00
CA PRO A 578 31.48 8.12 9.24
C PRO A 578 31.09 9.33 10.07
N LEU A 579 30.49 10.33 9.43
CA LEU A 579 29.97 11.58 10.02
C LEU A 579 28.74 11.31 10.90
N CYS A 580 28.25 10.12 10.90
CA CYS A 580 27.44 9.54 11.96
C CYS A 580 28.15 8.32 12.50
N ARG A 581 28.50 8.34 13.77
CA ARG A 581 28.55 7.13 14.58
C ARG A 581 27.13 6.56 14.69
N TYR A 582 26.56 6.15 13.57
CA TYR A 582 25.50 5.16 13.59
C TYR A 582 26.19 3.86 13.99
N GLN A 583 26.33 3.68 15.29
CA GLN A 583 26.58 2.33 15.77
C GLN A 583 25.31 1.57 15.43
N PRO A 584 25.43 0.50 14.60
CA PRO A 584 24.28 -0.30 14.26
C PRO A 584 23.64 -0.74 15.57
N ALA A 585 22.30 -0.77 15.62
CA ALA A 585 21.60 -1.27 16.79
C ALA A 585 22.17 -2.65 17.15
N GLU A 586 22.83 -2.73 18.28
CA GLU A 586 23.49 -3.96 18.73
C GLU A 586 22.44 -4.96 19.18
N ARG A 587 22.42 -6.14 18.58
CA ARG A 587 21.51 -7.19 18.99
C ARG A 587 22.12 -8.03 20.11
N LEU A 588 21.43 -8.07 21.23
CA LEU A 588 21.76 -8.97 22.34
C LEU A 588 20.91 -10.24 22.20
N SER A 589 21.52 -11.40 22.17
CA SER A 589 20.84 -12.68 21.93
C SER A 589 21.18 -13.76 22.94
N THR A 590 22.14 -13.51 23.81
CA THR A 590 22.58 -14.47 24.83
C THR A 590 22.36 -13.93 26.26
N LEU A 591 22.17 -14.82 27.20
CA LEU A 591 22.08 -14.49 28.63
C LEU A 591 23.33 -13.70 29.11
N LYS A 592 24.51 -14.11 28.66
CA LYS A 592 25.80 -13.47 29.04
C LYS A 592 25.89 -12.02 28.55
N GLU A 593 25.37 -11.73 27.33
CA GLU A 593 25.35 -10.37 26.80
C GLU A 593 24.38 -9.47 27.61
N HIS A 594 23.16 -9.95 27.90
CA HIS A 594 22.20 -9.20 28.70
C HIS A 594 22.67 -8.94 30.12
N THR A 595 23.16 -9.96 30.82
CA THR A 595 23.63 -9.80 32.21
C THR A 595 24.90 -8.96 32.27
N GLY A 596 25.81 -9.11 31.28
CA GLY A 596 27.00 -8.29 31.13
C GLY A 596 26.66 -6.82 30.96
N LEU A 597 25.68 -6.53 30.04
CA LEU A 597 25.23 -5.17 29.80
C LEU A 597 24.52 -4.57 31.03
N LEU A 598 23.69 -5.34 31.74
CA LEU A 598 23.00 -4.87 32.94
C LEU A 598 24.02 -4.45 34.01
N ARG A 599 25.05 -5.28 34.25
CA ARG A 599 26.11 -4.95 35.18
C ARG A 599 26.95 -3.76 34.75
N GLN A 600 27.22 -3.63 33.47
CA GLN A 600 27.96 -2.50 32.91
C GLN A 600 27.14 -1.20 33.00
N ALA A 601 25.79 -1.28 32.80
CA ALA A 601 24.88 -0.15 32.92
C ALA A 601 24.95 0.54 34.29
N PHE A 602 25.05 -0.22 35.36
CA PHE A 602 25.28 0.34 36.71
C PHE A 602 26.61 1.08 36.86
N LYS A 603 27.65 0.69 36.10
CA LYS A 603 28.98 1.33 36.14
C LYS A 603 29.03 2.56 35.25
N ASP A 604 28.40 2.50 34.09
CA ASP A 604 28.47 3.53 33.04
C ASP A 604 27.52 4.69 33.26
N ALA A 605 26.40 4.46 33.97
CA ALA A 605 25.43 5.51 34.23
C ALA A 605 26.07 6.66 35.04
N THR A 606 25.85 7.89 34.57
CA THR A 606 26.37 9.11 35.19
C THR A 606 25.29 10.00 35.83
N LYS A 607 24.06 9.93 35.31
CA LYS A 607 22.92 10.72 35.77
C LYS A 607 21.77 9.82 36.19
N ARG A 608 21.37 8.88 35.35
CA ARG A 608 20.19 8.05 35.58
C ARG A 608 20.34 6.67 34.95
N LEU A 609 19.92 5.66 35.69
CA LEU A 609 19.72 4.30 35.15
C LEU A 609 18.22 3.94 35.31
N LEU A 610 17.52 3.74 34.20
CA LEU A 610 16.12 3.34 34.19
C LEU A 610 16.01 1.89 33.76
N ILE A 611 15.34 1.07 34.56
CA ILE A 611 15.10 -0.35 34.30
C ILE A 611 13.59 -0.62 34.34
N VAL A 612 13.02 -1.10 33.27
CA VAL A 612 11.66 -1.62 33.24
C VAL A 612 11.71 -3.15 33.23
N SER A 613 11.28 -3.74 34.31
CA SER A 613 11.25 -5.20 34.50
C SER A 613 9.92 -5.62 35.12
N PRO A 614 8.99 -6.19 34.35
CA PRO A 614 7.64 -6.55 34.86
C PRO A 614 7.67 -7.47 36.06
N PHE A 615 8.73 -8.25 36.19
CA PHE A 615 8.95 -9.19 37.28
C PHE A 615 10.26 -8.88 38.02
N ILE A 616 10.28 -9.14 39.33
CA ILE A 616 11.47 -8.99 40.18
C ILE A 616 11.69 -10.28 40.97
N SER A 617 12.96 -10.74 40.99
CA SER A 617 13.38 -11.91 41.75
C SER A 617 14.72 -11.67 42.43
N ILE A 618 14.77 -11.93 43.75
CA ILE A 618 16.05 -11.83 44.51
C ILE A 618 17.12 -12.75 43.90
N GLN A 619 16.73 -13.90 43.42
CA GLN A 619 17.69 -14.87 42.83
C GLN A 619 18.42 -14.30 41.60
N ALA A 620 17.73 -13.51 40.77
CA ALA A 620 18.35 -12.87 39.62
C ALA A 620 19.30 -11.73 40.05
N ILE A 621 18.91 -10.94 41.04
CA ILE A 621 19.67 -9.83 41.58
C ILE A 621 20.97 -10.34 42.24
N GLU A 622 20.88 -11.40 43.04
CA GLU A 622 22.04 -12.01 43.74
C GLU A 622 22.97 -12.72 42.74
N HIS A 623 22.40 -13.51 41.82
CA HIS A 623 23.24 -14.23 40.83
C HIS A 623 24.10 -13.28 40.01
N ASP A 624 23.55 -12.17 39.59
CA ASP A 624 24.26 -11.16 38.79
C ASP A 624 25.13 -10.22 39.68
N ASN A 625 25.14 -10.44 40.99
CA ASN A 625 25.83 -9.60 41.96
C ASN A 625 25.53 -8.11 41.80
N LEU A 626 24.24 -7.76 41.72
CA LEU A 626 23.81 -6.40 41.41
C LEU A 626 23.78 -5.49 42.66
N ILE A 627 23.64 -6.03 43.87
CA ILE A 627 23.55 -5.27 45.12
C ILE A 627 24.73 -4.31 45.32
N PRO A 628 25.98 -4.73 45.22
CA PRO A 628 27.12 -3.81 45.33
C PRO A 628 27.10 -2.74 44.23
N LEU A 629 26.75 -3.12 42.98
CA LEU A 629 26.71 -2.22 41.84
C LEU A 629 25.61 -1.14 42.00
N MET A 630 24.44 -1.51 42.55
CA MET A 630 23.38 -0.59 42.87
C MET A 630 23.86 0.46 43.89
N ARG A 631 24.48 0.00 44.97
CA ARG A 631 25.02 0.89 46.03
C ARG A 631 26.07 1.84 45.46
N GLU A 632 27.02 1.33 44.72
CA GLU A 632 28.06 2.15 44.10
C GLU A 632 27.49 3.18 43.11
N ALA A 633 26.47 2.83 42.33
CA ALA A 633 25.80 3.76 41.43
C ALA A 633 25.07 4.88 42.18
N VAL A 634 24.31 4.52 43.23
CA VAL A 634 23.61 5.50 44.08
C VAL A 634 24.60 6.39 44.81
N GLU A 635 25.69 5.86 45.37
CA GLU A 635 26.77 6.64 46.04
C GLU A 635 27.46 7.63 45.07
N ARG A 636 27.57 7.30 43.79
CA ARG A 636 28.01 8.23 42.74
C ARG A 636 26.98 9.31 42.36
N GLY A 637 25.78 9.28 42.95
CA GLY A 637 24.70 10.24 42.67
C GLY A 637 23.86 9.87 41.45
N VAL A 638 23.96 8.64 40.96
CA VAL A 638 23.12 8.16 39.86
C VAL A 638 21.72 7.86 40.37
N GLU A 639 20.69 8.46 39.73
CA GLU A 639 19.28 8.12 40.03
C GLU A 639 18.95 6.76 39.40
N VAL A 640 18.92 5.69 40.22
CA VAL A 640 18.53 4.36 39.73
C VAL A 640 17.03 4.18 39.95
N VAL A 641 16.25 4.02 38.87
CA VAL A 641 14.80 3.87 38.88
C VAL A 641 14.41 2.53 38.27
N VAL A 642 13.62 1.77 39.02
CA VAL A 642 13.06 0.48 38.51
C VAL A 642 11.54 0.61 38.47
N TYR A 643 11.00 0.35 37.28
CA TYR A 643 9.55 0.21 37.08
C TYR A 643 9.19 -1.27 37.00
N SER A 644 8.18 -1.70 37.75
CA SER A 644 7.74 -3.10 37.76
C SER A 644 6.20 -3.17 37.86
N ASP A 645 5.63 -4.27 37.39
CA ASP A 645 4.21 -4.51 37.57
C ASP A 645 3.90 -4.97 38.98
N PHE A 646 2.84 -4.43 39.55
CA PHE A 646 2.58 -4.72 40.98
C PHE A 646 1.90 -6.08 41.20
N ARG A 647 1.29 -6.70 40.16
CA ARG A 647 0.55 -7.94 40.22
C ARG A 647 1.24 -9.16 39.59
N LEU A 648 2.09 -8.95 38.59
CA LEU A 648 2.69 -10.05 37.87
C LEU A 648 3.58 -10.95 38.71
N ASP A 649 4.11 -10.44 39.80
CA ASP A 649 4.88 -11.21 40.80
C ASP A 649 4.02 -11.95 41.83
N CYS A 650 2.70 -11.78 41.78
CA CYS A 650 1.79 -12.51 42.66
C CYS A 650 1.55 -13.94 42.16
N ASP A 651 1.29 -14.85 43.06
CA ASP A 651 0.82 -16.16 42.76
C ASP A 651 -0.59 -16.09 42.15
N LYS A 652 -0.82 -16.79 41.04
CA LYS A 652 -2.04 -16.69 40.25
C LYS A 652 -3.29 -17.24 41.00
N GLN A 653 -3.09 -18.18 41.92
CA GLN A 653 -4.18 -18.84 42.63
C GLN A 653 -4.52 -18.09 43.91
N THR A 654 -3.49 -17.64 44.66
CA THR A 654 -3.65 -17.00 45.98
C THR A 654 -3.66 -15.49 45.94
N GLY A 655 -3.21 -14.86 44.84
CA GLY A 655 -3.01 -13.42 44.69
C GLY A 655 -1.92 -12.84 45.60
N VAL A 656 -1.20 -13.70 46.35
CA VAL A 656 -0.15 -13.30 47.28
C VAL A 656 1.16 -13.07 46.57
N LEU A 657 1.85 -11.99 46.91
CA LEU A 657 3.17 -11.69 46.37
C LEU A 657 4.19 -12.80 46.72
N ARG A 658 4.89 -13.32 45.73
CA ARG A 658 5.87 -14.42 45.91
C ARG A 658 7.05 -13.94 46.77
N LYS A 659 7.55 -14.83 47.66
CA LYS A 659 8.63 -14.53 48.60
C LYS A 659 9.89 -14.00 47.90
N GLU A 660 10.23 -14.53 46.71
CA GLU A 660 11.38 -14.08 45.91
C GLU A 660 11.22 -12.65 45.40
N ALA A 661 9.98 -12.25 45.11
CA ALA A 661 9.66 -10.91 44.66
C ALA A 661 9.69 -9.93 45.85
N VAL A 662 9.16 -10.32 47.02
CA VAL A 662 9.27 -9.54 48.23
C VAL A 662 10.71 -9.25 48.62
N ALA A 663 11.55 -10.28 48.63
CA ALA A 663 12.97 -10.15 48.94
C ALA A 663 13.69 -9.29 47.86
N GLY A 664 13.37 -9.46 46.57
CA GLY A 664 13.94 -8.67 45.49
C GLY A 664 13.55 -7.17 45.58
N ARG A 665 12.26 -6.85 45.81
CA ARG A 665 11.80 -5.48 46.01
C ARG A 665 12.47 -4.82 47.22
N LYS A 666 12.63 -5.58 48.33
CA LYS A 666 13.34 -5.12 49.51
C LYS A 666 14.81 -4.84 49.23
N ALA A 667 15.49 -5.72 48.50
CA ALA A 667 16.90 -5.54 48.13
C ALA A 667 17.11 -4.30 47.26
N LEU A 668 16.17 -3.97 46.36
CA LEU A 668 16.23 -2.72 45.58
C LEU A 668 16.09 -1.50 46.45
N THR A 669 15.04 -1.42 47.27
CA THR A 669 14.73 -0.23 48.11
C THR A 669 15.77 0.02 49.21
N GLU A 670 16.29 -1.03 49.85
CA GLU A 670 17.32 -0.94 50.86
C GLU A 670 18.69 -0.47 50.35
N ASN A 671 18.93 -0.59 49.04
CA ASN A 671 20.16 -0.14 48.39
C ASN A 671 19.94 1.16 47.59
N GLY A 672 18.91 1.95 47.93
CA GLY A 672 18.71 3.28 47.41
C GLY A 672 18.10 3.36 46.03
N VAL A 673 17.63 2.24 45.48
CA VAL A 673 16.95 2.18 44.18
C VAL A 673 15.51 2.64 44.33
N LYS A 674 15.07 3.58 43.51
CA LYS A 674 13.68 4.07 43.45
C LYS A 674 12.81 3.04 42.73
N LEU A 675 12.04 2.27 43.49
CA LEU A 675 11.10 1.29 42.93
C LEU A 675 9.73 1.92 42.72
N ILE A 676 9.20 1.85 41.52
CA ILE A 676 7.88 2.35 41.13
C ILE A 676 7.04 1.17 40.61
N LEU A 677 5.93 0.89 41.24
CA LEU A 677 5.00 -0.16 40.86
C LEU A 677 3.88 0.42 40.03
N LEU A 678 3.67 -0.08 38.86
CA LEU A 678 2.65 0.33 37.91
C LEU A 678 1.70 -0.84 37.60
N LYS A 679 0.56 -0.54 37.02
CA LYS A 679 -0.41 -1.55 36.61
C LYS A 679 -0.35 -1.77 35.10
N GLY A 680 -0.19 -3.03 34.67
CA GLY A 680 -0.34 -3.45 33.29
C GLY A 680 0.88 -3.19 32.43
N ILE A 681 2.07 -2.97 33.00
CA ILE A 681 3.31 -2.89 32.25
C ILE A 681 3.88 -4.29 31.97
N HIS A 682 4.33 -4.50 30.72
CA HIS A 682 4.97 -5.74 30.33
C HIS A 682 6.19 -5.54 29.43
N ASN A 683 6.56 -4.30 29.11
CA ASN A 683 7.79 -3.97 28.40
C ASN A 683 9.04 -4.26 29.25
N LYS A 684 10.17 -4.51 28.60
CA LYS A 684 11.44 -4.82 29.21
C LYS A 684 12.48 -3.91 28.61
N SER A 685 12.68 -2.77 29.25
CA SER A 685 13.56 -1.71 28.77
C SER A 685 14.67 -1.42 29.76
N LEU A 686 15.83 -1.01 29.24
CA LEU A 686 16.97 -0.54 30.01
C LEU A 686 17.46 0.75 29.35
N ALA A 687 17.52 1.85 30.10
CA ALA A 687 18.05 3.09 29.59
C ALA A 687 19.18 3.63 30.48
N ILE A 688 20.29 4.03 29.85
CA ILE A 688 21.46 4.61 30.51
C ILE A 688 21.55 6.07 30.12
N ASP A 689 21.34 6.95 31.08
CA ASP A 689 21.27 8.40 30.89
C ASP A 689 20.26 8.74 29.77
N ASP A 690 20.64 9.60 28.82
CA ASP A 690 19.86 9.90 27.62
C ASP A 690 20.54 9.39 26.34
N SER A 691 21.46 8.42 26.47
CA SER A 691 22.37 8.01 25.37
C SER A 691 22.19 6.58 24.91
N VAL A 692 21.72 5.68 25.75
CA VAL A 692 21.56 4.25 25.44
C VAL A 692 20.17 3.78 25.83
N LEU A 693 19.46 3.17 24.88
CA LEU A 693 18.18 2.48 25.10
C LEU A 693 18.31 1.02 24.66
N VAL A 694 17.81 0.11 25.49
CA VAL A 694 17.72 -1.31 25.17
C VAL A 694 16.30 -1.78 25.35
N GLU A 695 15.71 -2.36 24.32
CA GLU A 695 14.36 -2.91 24.34
C GLU A 695 14.31 -4.32 23.79
N GLY A 696 13.46 -5.18 24.39
CA GLY A 696 13.34 -6.55 23.93
C GLY A 696 12.49 -7.45 24.81
N SER A 697 12.81 -8.74 24.79
CA SER A 697 12.06 -9.74 25.54
C SER A 697 12.65 -10.08 26.89
N PHE A 698 13.89 -9.66 27.18
CA PHE A 698 14.65 -10.07 28.34
C PHE A 698 14.15 -9.44 29.65
N ASN A 699 13.71 -10.27 30.60
CA ASN A 699 13.31 -9.81 31.94
C ASN A 699 14.52 -9.50 32.81
N TRP A 700 14.91 -8.24 32.88
CA TRP A 700 16.18 -7.76 33.47
C TRP A 700 16.41 -8.24 34.91
N LEU A 701 15.36 -8.24 35.75
CA LEU A 701 15.47 -8.55 37.17
C LEU A 701 14.82 -9.87 37.58
N SER A 702 14.42 -10.73 36.62
CA SER A 702 13.74 -11.99 36.95
C SER A 702 14.02 -13.16 36.03
N ALA A 703 14.69 -12.96 34.87
CA ALA A 703 15.03 -14.06 33.99
C ALA A 703 15.89 -15.10 34.73
N ARG A 704 15.59 -16.37 34.51
CA ARG A 704 16.38 -17.46 35.14
C ARG A 704 17.80 -17.44 34.63
N ARG A 705 18.77 -17.50 35.54
CA ARG A 705 20.22 -17.51 35.27
C ARG A 705 20.79 -18.92 35.17
N ASN A 706 20.15 -19.92 35.78
CA ASN A 706 20.60 -21.30 35.82
C ASN A 706 19.46 -22.25 35.40
N GLY A 707 19.78 -23.33 34.69
CA GLY A 707 18.89 -24.44 34.38
C GLY A 707 18.79 -24.81 32.92
N SER A 708 18.28 -26.01 32.65
CA SER A 708 18.06 -26.57 31.31
C SER A 708 16.96 -25.88 30.50
N TYR A 709 16.32 -24.86 31.01
CA TYR A 709 15.22 -24.10 30.41
C TYR A 709 15.60 -22.61 30.27
N SER A 710 16.66 -22.33 29.52
CA SER A 710 16.94 -20.95 29.08
C SER A 710 16.06 -20.62 27.89
N ARG A 711 15.19 -19.64 28.04
CA ARG A 711 14.45 -19.10 26.90
C ARG A 711 15.41 -18.34 25.99
N HIS A 712 15.17 -18.41 24.69
CA HIS A 712 15.85 -17.55 23.74
C HIS A 712 15.27 -16.13 23.90
N GLU A 713 16.04 -15.24 24.53
CA GLU A 713 15.68 -13.84 24.72
C GLU A 713 16.49 -12.98 23.74
N CYS A 714 15.87 -11.95 23.22
CA CYS A 714 16.49 -11.03 22.28
C CYS A 714 16.15 -9.59 22.66
N SER A 715 17.18 -8.73 22.68
CA SER A 715 17.01 -7.30 22.85
C SER A 715 17.83 -6.53 21.83
N VAL A 716 17.42 -5.29 21.56
CA VAL A 716 18.10 -4.36 20.67
C VAL A 716 18.61 -3.18 21.49
N LYS A 717 19.90 -2.90 21.40
CA LYS A 717 20.56 -1.76 22.05
C LYS A 717 20.75 -0.65 21.03
N LEU A 718 20.17 0.50 21.30
CA LEU A 718 20.29 1.73 20.51
C LEU A 718 21.27 2.68 21.21
N ILE A 719 22.25 3.18 20.46
CA ILE A 719 23.19 4.20 20.91
C ILE A 719 23.18 5.31 19.87
N SER A 720 22.36 6.33 20.07
CA SER A 720 22.27 7.45 19.12
C SER A 720 21.63 8.68 19.76
N PRO A 721 21.72 9.86 19.17
CA PRO A 721 20.94 11.02 19.61
C PRO A 721 19.43 10.78 19.60
N GLU A 722 18.95 9.86 18.77
CA GLU A 722 17.54 9.44 18.71
C GLU A 722 17.13 8.63 19.95
N ALA A 723 18.08 7.93 20.59
CA ALA A 723 17.82 7.22 21.84
C ALA A 723 17.25 8.17 22.91
N ALA A 724 17.74 9.41 22.97
CA ALA A 724 17.24 10.43 23.90
C ALA A 724 15.75 10.71 23.71
N LYS A 725 15.28 10.78 22.47
CA LYS A 725 13.87 10.99 22.14
C LYS A 725 13.01 9.79 22.57
N HIS A 726 13.47 8.59 22.29
CA HIS A 726 12.78 7.37 22.68
C HIS A 726 12.75 7.19 24.21
N ILE A 727 13.86 7.48 24.91
CA ILE A 727 13.92 7.47 26.37
C ILE A 727 12.96 8.49 26.96
N SER A 728 12.90 9.70 26.40
CA SER A 728 11.95 10.73 26.83
C SER A 728 10.50 10.30 26.65
N ASN A 729 10.17 9.64 25.53
CA ASN A 729 8.82 9.11 25.28
C ASN A 729 8.48 7.96 26.25
N LEU A 730 9.37 6.99 26.41
CA LEU A 730 9.21 5.89 27.38
C LEU A 730 8.93 6.42 28.78
N ARG A 731 9.65 7.45 29.22
CA ARG A 731 9.40 8.08 30.53
C ARG A 731 8.03 8.72 30.60
N LYS A 732 7.61 9.47 29.60
CA LYS A 732 6.26 10.09 29.57
C LYS A 732 5.16 9.05 29.62
N GLU A 733 5.33 7.93 28.91
CA GLU A 733 4.38 6.81 28.95
C GLU A 733 4.30 6.16 30.32
N LEU A 734 5.45 5.93 30.98
CA LEU A 734 5.49 5.37 32.35
C LEU A 734 4.96 6.34 33.40
N ASP A 735 5.30 7.62 33.28
CA ASP A 735 4.86 8.67 34.22
C ASP A 735 3.34 8.99 34.07
N ALA A 736 2.72 8.63 32.96
CA ALA A 736 1.27 8.77 32.72
C ALA A 736 0.45 7.68 33.46
N ILE A 737 1.09 6.62 33.93
CA ILE A 737 0.43 5.52 34.66
C ILE A 737 0.50 5.84 36.15
N GLU A 738 -0.65 5.82 36.83
CA GLU A 738 -0.76 6.10 38.25
C GLU A 738 0.00 5.02 39.06
N PRO A 739 0.98 5.39 39.93
CA PRO A 739 1.76 4.39 40.67
C PRO A 739 0.96 3.81 41.83
N GLU A 740 1.18 2.52 42.06
CA GLU A 740 0.61 1.82 43.20
C GLU A 740 1.44 2.05 44.51
N SER A 741 0.78 2.28 45.62
CA SER A 741 1.44 2.66 46.89
C SER A 741 1.93 1.48 47.73
N VAL A 742 1.46 0.27 47.44
CA VAL A 742 1.76 -0.93 48.27
C VAL A 742 2.92 -1.73 47.69
N LEU A 743 4.07 -1.65 48.33
CA LEU A 743 5.30 -2.29 47.86
C LEU A 743 5.45 -3.75 48.32
N PHE A 744 4.95 -4.12 49.49
CA PHE A 744 5.32 -5.37 50.21
C PHE A 744 4.16 -6.19 50.77
N GLU A 745 2.93 -5.65 50.87
CA GLU A 745 1.83 -6.39 51.42
C GLU A 745 1.17 -7.34 50.39
N PRO A 746 0.71 -8.52 50.83
CA PRO A 746 -0.08 -9.36 49.94
C PRO A 746 -1.41 -8.66 49.65
N ILE A 747 -1.74 -8.56 48.38
CA ILE A 747 -3.05 -8.00 47.98
C ILE A 747 -4.08 -9.08 48.22
N PRO A 748 -5.05 -8.88 49.15
CA PRO A 748 -6.15 -9.81 49.25
C PRO A 748 -6.95 -9.76 47.95
N VAL A 749 -7.05 -10.87 47.27
CA VAL A 749 -8.00 -11.00 46.18
C VAL A 749 -9.38 -10.91 46.80
N SER A 750 -10.05 -9.78 46.70
CA SER A 750 -11.48 -9.73 46.81
C SER A 750 -12.03 -10.61 45.68
N VAL A 751 -12.49 -11.79 46.04
CA VAL A 751 -13.29 -12.62 45.15
C VAL A 751 -14.44 -11.72 44.68
N PRO A 752 -14.61 -11.43 43.40
CA PRO A 752 -15.79 -10.70 42.97
C PRO A 752 -16.98 -11.60 43.27
N LYS A 753 -17.90 -11.10 44.13
CA LYS A 753 -19.23 -11.70 44.20
C LYS A 753 -19.78 -11.72 42.80
N GLN A 754 -20.11 -12.89 42.34
CA GLN A 754 -20.83 -13.11 41.09
C GLN A 754 -22.12 -12.29 41.13
N GLU A 755 -22.15 -11.16 40.45
CA GLU A 755 -23.38 -10.63 39.94
C GLU A 755 -23.69 -11.42 38.64
N GLN A 756 -24.75 -12.17 38.72
CA GLN A 756 -25.35 -12.85 37.62
C GLN A 756 -25.81 -11.82 36.58
N VAL A 757 -25.02 -11.62 35.54
CA VAL A 757 -25.51 -11.17 34.24
C VAL A 757 -25.05 -12.19 33.22
N GLY A 758 -26.02 -12.83 32.60
CA GLY A 758 -25.79 -13.95 31.72
C GLY A 758 -25.01 -13.56 30.48
N ASN A 759 -23.82 -14.09 30.37
CA ASN A 759 -23.15 -14.42 29.13
C ASN A 759 -22.30 -15.67 29.44
N LYS A 760 -22.65 -16.79 28.82
CA LYS A 760 -21.89 -18.03 28.89
C LYS A 760 -20.45 -17.74 28.36
N ILE A 761 -19.52 -17.66 29.27
CA ILE A 761 -18.10 -17.82 28.96
C ILE A 761 -17.93 -19.33 28.79
N CYS A 762 -17.70 -19.79 27.57
CA CYS A 762 -17.29 -21.18 27.35
C CYS A 762 -15.88 -21.34 27.95
N LEU A 763 -15.78 -21.96 29.10
CA LEU A 763 -14.53 -22.46 29.63
C LEU A 763 -13.95 -23.49 28.64
N GLY A 764 -12.66 -23.45 28.34
CA GLY A 764 -12.00 -24.45 27.50
C GLY A 764 -12.14 -25.86 28.14
N PHE A 765 -12.16 -26.90 27.32
CA PHE A 765 -12.36 -28.29 27.74
C PHE A 765 -11.47 -28.71 28.93
N PHE A 766 -10.22 -28.25 28.93
CA PHE A 766 -9.24 -28.54 30.01
C PHE A 766 -9.30 -27.59 31.19
N ASP A 767 -10.10 -26.55 31.13
CA ASP A 767 -10.24 -25.53 32.15
C ASP A 767 -11.62 -25.68 32.89
N ALA A 768 -12.41 -26.67 32.51
CA ALA A 768 -13.65 -27.09 33.19
C ALA A 768 -13.36 -27.88 34.46
N ASP A 769 -14.37 -28.03 35.31
CA ASP A 769 -14.26 -28.84 36.53
C ASP A 769 -13.68 -30.24 36.24
N PRO A 770 -12.75 -30.75 37.05
CA PRO A 770 -12.07 -31.99 36.77
C PRO A 770 -13.03 -33.19 36.63
N VAL A 771 -13.05 -33.78 35.46
CA VAL A 771 -13.72 -35.07 35.19
C VAL A 771 -12.65 -36.12 35.05
N ASN A 772 -12.67 -37.13 35.89
CA ASN A 772 -11.75 -38.26 35.78
C ASN A 772 -12.49 -39.59 36.03
N ASN A 773 -13.13 -40.07 34.97
CA ASN A 773 -13.79 -41.36 34.94
C ASN A 773 -12.94 -42.43 34.20
N CYS A 774 -11.66 -42.10 33.94
CA CYS A 774 -10.73 -42.98 33.26
C CYS A 774 -10.09 -43.95 34.26
N THR A 775 -10.37 -45.23 34.14
CA THR A 775 -9.72 -46.27 34.96
C THR A 775 -8.32 -46.57 34.39
N ASP A 776 -7.46 -47.21 35.21
CA ASP A 776 -6.14 -47.66 34.76
C ASP A 776 -6.23 -48.66 33.59
N GLU A 777 -7.29 -49.49 33.54
CA GLU A 777 -7.56 -50.40 32.43
C GLU A 777 -7.99 -49.64 31.18
N ASP A 778 -8.84 -48.61 31.29
CA ASP A 778 -9.22 -47.73 30.20
C ASP A 778 -7.97 -47.07 29.63
N LEU A 779 -7.13 -46.47 30.48
CA LEU A 779 -5.91 -45.77 30.08
C LEU A 779 -4.92 -46.70 29.37
N ALA A 780 -4.75 -47.93 29.88
CA ALA A 780 -3.91 -48.94 29.25
C ALA A 780 -4.45 -49.35 27.85
N GLY A 781 -5.75 -49.49 27.71
CA GLY A 781 -6.42 -49.82 26.44
C GLY A 781 -6.24 -48.69 25.40
N PHE A 782 -6.44 -47.44 25.82
CA PHE A 782 -6.23 -46.30 24.92
C PHE A 782 -4.76 -46.13 24.51
N LYS A 783 -3.79 -46.26 25.41
CA LYS A 783 -2.35 -46.25 25.12
C LYS A 783 -1.97 -47.34 24.11
N GLU A 784 -2.51 -48.53 24.22
CA GLU A 784 -2.23 -49.61 23.28
C GLU A 784 -2.78 -49.28 21.88
N ARG A 785 -4.01 -48.77 21.77
CA ARG A 785 -4.59 -48.35 20.48
C ARG A 785 -3.72 -47.25 19.83
N ILE A 786 -3.27 -46.28 20.61
CA ILE A 786 -2.37 -45.20 20.09
C ILE A 786 -1.01 -45.78 19.67
N ARG A 787 -0.46 -46.75 20.42
CA ARG A 787 0.80 -47.43 20.08
C ARG A 787 0.71 -48.19 18.76
N GLN A 788 -0.42 -48.80 18.46
CA GLN A 788 -0.66 -49.53 17.23
C GLN A 788 -0.68 -48.63 15.97
N LEU A 789 -0.96 -47.33 16.11
CA LEU A 789 -0.90 -46.37 15.00
C LEU A 789 0.53 -46.07 14.52
N GLY A 790 1.53 -46.36 15.35
CA GLY A 790 2.95 -46.18 15.02
C GLY A 790 3.36 -44.73 14.80
N ILE A 791 4.63 -44.53 14.45
CA ILE A 791 5.23 -43.26 14.04
C ILE A 791 5.53 -43.38 12.55
N LYS A 792 4.88 -42.60 11.73
CA LYS A 792 4.98 -42.65 10.26
C LYS A 792 6.05 -41.70 9.72
N LYS A 793 6.22 -40.53 10.36
CA LYS A 793 7.13 -39.49 9.92
C LYS A 793 8.49 -39.64 10.59
N THR A 794 9.44 -40.29 9.93
CA THR A 794 10.78 -40.61 10.47
C THR A 794 11.84 -39.59 10.09
N ASP A 795 11.65 -38.90 8.97
CA ASP A 795 12.58 -37.84 8.52
C ASP A 795 12.15 -36.50 9.11
N VAL A 796 12.74 -36.14 10.25
CA VAL A 796 12.44 -34.92 11.00
C VAL A 796 13.75 -34.29 11.51
N SER A 797 13.73 -32.95 11.70
CA SER A 797 14.90 -32.19 12.17
C SER A 797 15.36 -32.63 13.58
N GLU A 798 16.61 -32.34 13.90
CA GLU A 798 17.19 -32.64 15.23
C GLU A 798 16.39 -31.99 16.38
N SER A 799 15.83 -30.80 16.16
CA SER A 799 15.00 -30.12 17.15
C SER A 799 13.72 -30.92 17.47
N ILE A 800 13.08 -31.48 16.45
CA ILE A 800 11.89 -32.33 16.60
C ILE A 800 12.28 -33.66 17.26
N MET A 801 13.43 -34.24 16.93
CA MET A 801 13.93 -35.45 17.54
C MET A 801 14.17 -35.27 19.05
N ARG A 802 14.64 -34.13 19.51
CA ARG A 802 14.78 -33.84 20.96
C ARG A 802 13.43 -33.85 21.67
N VAL A 803 12.39 -33.28 21.09
CA VAL A 803 11.03 -33.27 21.68
C VAL A 803 10.43 -34.67 21.65
N ARG A 804 10.70 -35.48 20.63
CA ARG A 804 10.23 -36.85 20.50
C ARG A 804 10.77 -37.79 21.57
N LYS A 805 11.88 -37.48 22.21
CA LYS A 805 12.35 -38.25 23.37
C LYS A 805 11.33 -38.28 24.50
N GLN A 806 10.56 -37.21 24.69
CA GLN A 806 9.54 -37.10 25.72
C GLN A 806 8.14 -37.33 25.16
N TYR A 807 7.89 -36.92 23.93
CA TYR A 807 6.60 -37.03 23.25
C TYR A 807 6.81 -37.70 21.87
N PRO A 808 6.87 -39.04 21.81
CA PRO A 808 7.26 -39.77 20.60
C PRO A 808 6.45 -39.45 19.36
N ARG A 809 5.18 -39.04 19.50
CA ARG A 809 4.31 -38.69 18.37
C ARG A 809 4.25 -37.17 18.08
N HIS A 810 5.17 -36.42 18.66
CA HIS A 810 5.28 -35.01 18.33
C HIS A 810 5.60 -34.83 16.83
N TYR A 811 4.89 -33.88 16.20
CA TYR A 811 5.01 -33.57 14.76
C TYR A 811 4.46 -34.67 13.82
N GLU A 812 3.68 -35.65 14.35
CA GLU A 812 2.87 -36.56 13.53
C GLU A 812 1.57 -35.89 13.11
N THR A 813 1.10 -36.18 11.88
CA THR A 813 -0.23 -35.76 11.44
C THR A 813 -1.30 -36.50 12.25
N TRP A 814 -2.35 -35.82 12.68
CA TRP A 814 -3.50 -36.46 13.32
C TRP A 814 -4.28 -37.30 12.32
N SER A 815 -4.31 -38.62 12.49
CA SER A 815 -5.11 -39.49 11.65
C SER A 815 -6.56 -39.51 12.10
N ASP A 816 -7.48 -39.91 11.22
CA ASP A 816 -8.91 -40.00 11.54
C ASP A 816 -9.15 -40.98 12.70
N GLU A 817 -8.40 -42.07 12.75
CA GLU A 817 -8.49 -43.05 13.82
C GLU A 817 -7.96 -42.46 15.15
N GLU A 818 -6.87 -41.71 15.10
CA GLU A 818 -6.37 -41.02 16.30
C GLU A 818 -7.37 -39.97 16.80
N CYS A 819 -8.06 -39.31 15.90
CA CYS A 819 -9.11 -38.34 16.25
C CYS A 819 -10.36 -39.04 16.88
N ARG A 820 -10.73 -40.21 16.42
CA ARG A 820 -11.81 -41.01 17.03
C ARG A 820 -11.41 -41.43 18.45
N ILE A 821 -10.22 -41.98 18.62
CA ILE A 821 -9.70 -42.35 19.94
C ILE A 821 -9.69 -41.12 20.87
N LEU A 822 -9.31 -39.96 20.35
CA LEU A 822 -9.31 -38.70 21.11
C LEU A 822 -10.71 -38.31 21.56
N GLN A 823 -11.72 -38.42 20.71
CA GLN A 823 -13.12 -38.14 21.05
C GLN A 823 -13.65 -39.09 22.14
N GLU A 824 -13.34 -40.38 22.06
CA GLU A 824 -13.69 -41.34 23.09
C GLU A 824 -12.99 -41.02 24.44
N PHE A 825 -11.71 -40.60 24.38
CA PHE A 825 -10.95 -40.28 25.58
C PHE A 825 -11.44 -39.00 26.26
N MET A 826 -11.91 -38.02 25.48
CA MET A 826 -12.52 -36.77 25.97
C MET A 826 -13.79 -37.02 26.81
N GLN A 827 -14.48 -38.14 26.61
CA GLN A 827 -15.65 -38.53 27.42
C GLN A 827 -15.26 -39.11 28.76
N LYS A 828 -14.00 -39.51 28.95
CA LYS A 828 -13.50 -40.17 30.14
C LYS A 828 -12.80 -39.24 31.11
N THR A 829 -12.11 -38.22 30.60
CA THR A 829 -11.30 -37.30 31.41
C THR A 829 -11.05 -35.98 30.69
N ASN A 830 -10.80 -34.92 31.46
CA ASN A 830 -10.26 -33.63 30.95
C ASN A 830 -8.87 -33.32 31.56
N ASP A 831 -8.16 -34.33 32.10
CA ASP A 831 -6.81 -34.13 32.60
C ASP A 831 -5.78 -34.11 31.43
N LEU A 832 -5.25 -32.95 31.18
CA LEU A 832 -4.28 -32.72 30.09
C LEU A 832 -3.03 -33.60 30.20
N ASN A 833 -2.60 -33.97 31.42
CA ASN A 833 -1.44 -34.83 31.62
C ASN A 833 -1.73 -36.26 31.17
N LEU A 834 -2.95 -36.75 31.43
CA LEU A 834 -3.38 -38.08 30.95
C LEU A 834 -3.44 -38.07 29.41
N PHE A 835 -3.98 -37.02 28.79
CA PHE A 835 -3.95 -36.90 27.34
C PHE A 835 -2.50 -36.91 26.77
N CYS A 836 -1.59 -36.15 27.33
CA CYS A 836 -0.18 -36.11 26.88
C CYS A 836 0.48 -37.50 27.02
N SER A 837 0.20 -38.20 28.11
CA SER A 837 0.71 -39.56 28.37
C SER A 837 0.11 -40.58 27.42
N CYS A 838 -1.18 -40.50 27.14
CA CYS A 838 -1.90 -41.46 26.29
C CYS A 838 -1.53 -41.28 24.81
N PHE A 839 -1.60 -40.05 24.31
CA PHE A 839 -1.35 -39.72 22.88
C PHE A 839 0.10 -39.47 22.55
N GLN A 840 0.99 -39.41 23.52
CA GLN A 840 2.42 -39.17 23.34
C GLN A 840 2.71 -37.90 22.56
N ARG A 841 1.90 -36.86 22.77
CA ARG A 841 1.97 -35.53 22.11
C ARG A 841 2.14 -34.42 23.14
N THR A 842 2.68 -33.29 22.69
CA THR A 842 2.87 -32.13 23.56
C THR A 842 1.53 -31.54 24.04
N PRO A 843 1.50 -30.87 25.22
CA PRO A 843 0.30 -30.20 25.74
C PRO A 843 -0.34 -29.22 24.73
N GLY A 844 0.48 -28.46 24.03
CA GLY A 844 -0.01 -27.51 23.02
C GLY A 844 -0.69 -28.20 21.83
N SER A 845 -0.14 -29.29 21.32
CA SER A 845 -0.75 -30.07 20.24
C SER A 845 -2.08 -30.70 20.66
N ILE A 846 -2.20 -31.18 21.89
CA ILE A 846 -3.43 -31.74 22.44
C ILE A 846 -4.48 -30.64 22.60
N ARG A 847 -4.15 -29.50 23.23
CA ARG A 847 -5.11 -28.38 23.42
C ARG A 847 -5.68 -27.90 22.09
N ILE A 848 -4.85 -27.59 21.10
CA ILE A 848 -5.29 -27.11 19.78
C ILE A 848 -6.25 -28.13 19.12
N LYS A 849 -5.95 -29.43 19.23
CA LYS A 849 -6.78 -30.45 18.59
C LYS A 849 -8.13 -30.64 19.29
N VAL A 850 -8.14 -30.68 20.63
CA VAL A 850 -9.38 -30.83 21.45
C VAL A 850 -10.26 -29.58 21.33
N GLU A 851 -9.69 -28.38 21.37
CA GLU A 851 -10.45 -27.13 21.19
C GLU A 851 -11.06 -27.03 19.78
N GLY A 852 -10.34 -27.47 18.76
CA GLY A 852 -10.86 -27.53 17.40
C GLY A 852 -11.96 -28.58 17.18
N MET A 853 -12.02 -29.59 18.04
CA MET A 853 -13.08 -30.61 18.02
C MET A 853 -14.33 -30.22 18.83
N ASN A 854 -14.17 -29.37 19.84
CA ASN A 854 -15.30 -28.86 20.64
C ASN A 854 -16.03 -27.67 19.98
N GLN A 855 -15.46 -27.09 18.90
CA GLN A 855 -16.10 -26.00 18.14
C GLN A 855 -16.95 -26.52 16.96
N ASN A 856 -16.93 -27.81 16.68
CA ASN A 856 -17.78 -28.51 15.73
C ASN A 856 -18.77 -29.38 16.50
#